data_ddf2375ee5928ef5a9fc64607f5c0c1d
#
_entry.id   ddf2375ee5928ef5a9fc64607f5c0c1d
#
_cell.length_a   1.000
_cell.length_b   1.000
_cell.length_c   1.000
_cell.angle_alpha   90.00
_cell.angle_beta   90.00
_cell.angle_gamma   90.00
#
_symmetry.space_group_name_H-M   'P 1'
#
loop_
_entity.id
_entity.type
_entity.pdbx_description
1 polymer ?
#
loop_
_entity_poly.entity_id
_entity_poly.type
_entity_poly.pdbx_seq_one_letter_code
_entity_poly.pdbx_strand_id
1 'polypeptide(L)'
;ANGAPITVPAQDMVLGLYYITKLRAGAKGEGLTFYGPEEALIAYNEGKVDIHAPVKVIVKDVDENGNIVDVMRETSVGRVIVNEIVPPEAGYINTIISKKSLRDIISDVIKVCGVAKAADFLDGIKNLGYQMAFKGGLSFNLGDIIIPKEKETLVQKGYDEVEQVVNNYNMGFITNNERYNQVIDIWTHVNSELSNILMKTISSDDQGFNSVYMMLDSGARGSKEQIRQLSGMRGLMAKPQKAGAEGGQIIENPILSNFKEGLSVLEYFISTHGARKGLADTALKTADAGYLTRRLVDVSHDVIINEEDCGTLRGLVCTELKNNDEVIASLGERILGRVSVHDVIHPLTGEVIVRAGEEIREDAAKKIEDSPIESVEIRSVLTCESKKGVCAKCYGRNLATNQMVQRGEVVGVIAAQSIGEPGTQLTLRTFHVGGIASNVATENSITSKYDGVLEIEELRAVDSEENGKKFQVVVSRLAELRIVDPTTKIVLLAHNIPYGSKLFFKNGDTIKKGDVIIEWDPFNAVIVSEVSGKIEFESLVENVTYNVESDETTGLKEKIIIESKDKTKAPAAHIVDENGNYLKNYSLPLGAHVVKDEGDMVKAGEVLVKIPRAVSKAGDITGGLPRVTELFEARNPSNPAVVSEIDGEVGFGKIKRGNREITVTSKLGEVKKYMVPLSKQLLV
;
A
#
# COMPACT_ATOMS: atom_id res chain seq x y z
N ALA A 1 -0.15 13.97 -17.93
CA ALA A 1 -1.07 14.79 -17.15
C ALA A 1 -0.48 15.25 -15.81
N ASN A 2 0.43 14.48 -15.22
CA ASN A 2 1.13 14.83 -13.97
C ASN A 2 2.48 15.56 -14.19
N GLY A 3 2.82 15.91 -15.42
CA GLY A 3 4.08 16.57 -15.77
C GLY A 3 5.29 15.66 -15.90
N ALA A 4 5.17 14.38 -15.59
CA ALA A 4 6.26 13.44 -15.76
C ALA A 4 6.52 13.18 -17.25
N PRO A 5 7.80 13.02 -17.67
CA PRO A 5 8.14 12.71 -19.06
C PRO A 5 7.48 11.40 -19.51
N ILE A 6 6.86 11.40 -20.70
CA ILE A 6 6.24 10.22 -21.32
C ILE A 6 7.26 9.45 -22.13
N THR A 7 8.08 10.16 -22.92
CA THR A 7 9.15 9.59 -23.74
C THR A 7 10.38 9.32 -22.88
N VAL A 8 10.38 8.16 -22.26
CA VAL A 8 11.51 7.69 -21.42
C VAL A 8 12.11 6.47 -22.11
N PRO A 9 13.45 6.37 -22.23
CA PRO A 9 14.09 5.14 -22.69
C PRO A 9 13.62 3.92 -21.91
N ALA A 10 13.50 2.79 -22.58
CA ALA A 10 12.96 1.56 -22.00
C ALA A 10 13.76 0.34 -22.46
N GLN A 11 13.56 -0.79 -21.77
CA GLN A 11 14.14 -2.08 -22.14
C GLN A 11 15.69 -2.03 -22.27
N ASP A 12 16.24 -2.39 -23.44
CA ASP A 12 17.66 -2.50 -23.66
C ASP A 12 18.44 -1.19 -23.47
N MET A 13 17.81 -0.05 -23.76
CA MET A 13 18.40 1.26 -23.51
C MET A 13 18.70 1.48 -22.02
N VAL A 14 17.71 1.18 -21.17
CA VAL A 14 17.88 1.30 -19.71
C VAL A 14 18.87 0.28 -19.19
N LEU A 15 18.83 -0.96 -19.71
CA LEU A 15 19.73 -2.02 -19.28
C LEU A 15 21.19 -1.69 -19.59
N GLY A 16 21.45 -1.14 -20.78
CA GLY A 16 22.81 -0.72 -21.16
C GLY A 16 23.34 0.41 -20.28
N LEU A 17 22.53 1.41 -19.98
CA LEU A 17 22.90 2.52 -19.09
C LEU A 17 23.11 2.05 -17.65
N TYR A 18 22.24 1.17 -17.16
CA TYR A 18 22.39 0.56 -15.84
C TYR A 18 23.70 -0.21 -15.72
N TYR A 19 24.02 -1.04 -16.73
CA TYR A 19 25.24 -1.82 -16.77
C TYR A 19 26.48 -0.95 -16.64
N ILE A 20 26.62 0.09 -17.46
CA ILE A 20 27.82 0.94 -17.44
C ILE A 20 27.96 1.83 -16.20
N THR A 21 26.86 2.18 -15.55
CA THR A 21 26.89 3.03 -14.35
C THR A 21 27.08 2.27 -13.04
N LYS A 22 27.07 0.93 -13.10
CA LYS A 22 27.29 0.07 -11.94
C LYS A 22 28.76 -0.06 -11.62
N LEU A 23 29.10 -0.01 -10.31
CA LEU A 23 30.47 -0.16 -9.82
C LEU A 23 30.77 -1.64 -9.51
N ARG A 24 32.02 -2.05 -9.75
CA ARG A 24 32.54 -3.38 -9.39
C ARG A 24 33.80 -3.21 -8.56
N ALA A 25 33.79 -3.67 -7.30
CA ALA A 25 34.96 -3.68 -6.46
C ALA A 25 35.98 -4.72 -6.97
N GLY A 26 37.27 -4.41 -6.87
CA GLY A 26 38.33 -5.28 -7.37
C GLY A 26 38.50 -5.25 -8.88
N ALA A 27 37.87 -4.36 -9.61
CA ALA A 27 38.02 -4.23 -11.06
C ALA A 27 39.42 -3.64 -11.42
N LYS A 28 39.91 -3.99 -12.59
CA LYS A 28 41.21 -3.52 -13.08
C LYS A 28 41.25 -1.99 -13.13
N GLY A 29 42.26 -1.39 -12.48
CA GLY A 29 42.43 0.07 -12.45
C GLY A 29 41.68 0.78 -11.32
N GLU A 30 41.19 0.04 -10.33
CA GLU A 30 40.57 0.64 -9.14
C GLU A 30 41.51 1.60 -8.41
N GLY A 31 40.97 2.77 -8.00
CA GLY A 31 41.69 3.77 -7.23
C GLY A 31 42.61 4.69 -8.05
N LEU A 32 42.73 4.52 -9.36
CA LEU A 32 43.48 5.43 -10.22
C LEU A 32 42.85 6.82 -10.24
N THR A 33 43.70 7.84 -10.33
CA THR A 33 43.28 9.25 -10.38
C THR A 33 43.62 9.82 -11.75
N PHE A 34 42.65 10.50 -12.36
CA PHE A 34 42.77 11.12 -13.67
C PHE A 34 42.51 12.64 -13.56
N TYR A 35 43.22 13.38 -14.37
CA TYR A 35 43.11 14.85 -14.40
C TYR A 35 41.82 15.30 -15.12
N GLY A 36 41.26 14.46 -15.98
CA GLY A 36 40.00 14.78 -16.68
C GLY A 36 39.31 13.57 -17.29
N PRO A 37 38.10 13.76 -17.83
CA PRO A 37 37.33 12.71 -18.50
C PRO A 37 38.06 12.04 -19.67
N GLU A 38 38.76 12.85 -20.49
CA GLU A 38 39.49 12.39 -21.66
C GLU A 38 40.60 11.40 -21.32
N GLU A 39 41.36 11.68 -20.26
CA GLU A 39 42.43 10.79 -19.79
C GLU A 39 41.88 9.45 -19.30
N ALA A 40 40.73 9.47 -18.58
CA ALA A 40 40.06 8.26 -18.16
C ALA A 40 39.56 7.41 -19.35
N LEU A 41 39.06 8.03 -20.41
CA LEU A 41 38.64 7.37 -21.65
C LEU A 41 39.82 6.77 -22.41
N ILE A 42 40.97 7.46 -22.50
CA ILE A 42 42.19 6.92 -23.11
C ILE A 42 42.68 5.70 -22.33
N ALA A 43 42.71 5.76 -21.01
CA ALA A 43 43.12 4.63 -20.16
C ALA A 43 42.17 3.42 -20.31
N TYR A 44 40.90 3.65 -20.50
CA TYR A 44 39.91 2.61 -20.80
C TYR A 44 40.17 1.98 -22.19
N ASN A 45 40.35 2.78 -23.20
CA ASN A 45 40.59 2.31 -24.56
C ASN A 45 41.90 1.50 -24.67
N GLU A 46 42.92 1.85 -23.89
CA GLU A 46 44.18 1.08 -23.77
C GLU A 46 44.04 -0.17 -22.88
N GLY A 47 42.86 -0.42 -22.31
CA GLY A 47 42.60 -1.58 -21.45
C GLY A 47 43.34 -1.57 -20.12
N LYS A 48 43.79 -0.38 -19.64
CA LYS A 48 44.41 -0.20 -18.32
C LYS A 48 43.37 -0.13 -17.18
N VAL A 49 42.17 0.34 -17.48
CA VAL A 49 41.06 0.49 -16.56
C VAL A 49 39.81 -0.20 -17.11
N ASP A 50 39.06 -0.86 -16.23
CA ASP A 50 37.76 -1.42 -16.54
C ASP A 50 36.66 -0.33 -16.49
N ILE A 51 35.60 -0.51 -17.27
CA ILE A 51 34.47 0.40 -17.34
C ILE A 51 33.75 0.54 -15.97
N HIS A 52 33.77 -0.51 -15.13
CA HIS A 52 33.14 -0.58 -13.81
C HIS A 52 34.07 -0.20 -12.65
N ALA A 53 35.34 0.07 -12.93
CA ALA A 53 36.33 0.36 -11.88
C ALA A 53 36.04 1.71 -11.20
N PRO A 54 36.03 1.76 -9.85
CA PRO A 54 35.97 3.02 -9.12
C PRO A 54 37.28 3.81 -9.34
N VAL A 55 37.17 5.01 -9.87
CA VAL A 55 38.30 5.91 -10.18
C VAL A 55 38.00 7.32 -9.70
N LYS A 56 39.05 8.14 -9.51
CA LYS A 56 38.92 9.56 -9.15
C LYS A 56 39.20 10.40 -10.38
N VAL A 57 38.23 11.25 -10.75
CA VAL A 57 38.34 12.09 -11.94
C VAL A 57 37.94 13.52 -11.57
N ILE A 58 38.64 14.52 -12.11
CA ILE A 58 38.20 15.91 -12.03
C ILE A 58 37.13 16.11 -13.10
N VAL A 59 35.92 16.44 -12.67
CA VAL A 59 34.75 16.59 -13.52
C VAL A 59 34.11 17.96 -13.34
N LYS A 60 33.42 18.44 -14.36
CA LYS A 60 32.64 19.66 -14.28
C LYS A 60 31.31 19.36 -13.59
N ASP A 61 31.03 20.06 -12.52
CA ASP A 61 29.79 19.95 -11.76
C ASP A 61 29.19 21.34 -11.49
N VAL A 62 27.93 21.40 -11.13
CA VAL A 62 27.22 22.65 -10.86
C VAL A 62 27.21 22.93 -9.36
N ASP A 63 27.70 24.11 -8.95
CA ASP A 63 27.68 24.57 -7.57
C ASP A 63 26.26 25.01 -7.14
N GLU A 64 26.02 25.19 -5.86
CA GLU A 64 24.76 25.68 -5.27
C GLU A 64 24.29 27.03 -5.86
N ASN A 65 25.20 27.79 -6.40
CA ASN A 65 24.94 29.06 -7.07
C ASN A 65 24.68 28.93 -8.59
N GLY A 66 24.64 27.71 -9.14
CA GLY A 66 24.44 27.47 -10.55
C GLY A 66 25.68 27.67 -11.43
N ASN A 67 26.87 27.84 -10.86
CA ASN A 67 28.11 27.97 -11.62
C ASN A 67 28.76 26.62 -11.86
N ILE A 68 29.36 26.45 -13.03
CA ILE A 68 30.11 25.24 -13.39
C ILE A 68 31.49 25.34 -12.75
N VAL A 69 31.84 24.36 -11.90
CA VAL A 69 33.13 24.27 -11.19
C VAL A 69 33.75 22.90 -11.42
N ASP A 70 35.10 22.88 -11.42
CA ASP A 70 35.84 21.62 -11.54
C ASP A 70 36.00 21.00 -10.15
N VAL A 71 35.44 19.80 -9.97
CA VAL A 71 35.43 19.07 -8.69
C VAL A 71 36.01 17.68 -8.88
N MET A 72 36.87 17.25 -7.95
CA MET A 72 37.32 15.85 -7.93
C MET A 72 36.21 14.96 -7.38
N ARG A 73 35.73 14.03 -8.19
CA ARG A 73 34.68 13.07 -7.80
C ARG A 73 35.18 11.64 -7.90
N GLU A 74 34.77 10.83 -6.97
CA GLU A 74 34.92 9.38 -7.02
C GLU A 74 33.78 8.81 -7.87
N THR A 75 34.13 8.21 -9.02
CA THR A 75 33.17 7.80 -10.08
C THR A 75 33.66 6.56 -10.79
N SER A 76 33.07 6.19 -11.92
CA SER A 76 33.56 5.14 -12.81
C SER A 76 33.73 5.66 -14.25
N VAL A 77 34.53 4.97 -15.04
CA VAL A 77 34.66 5.31 -16.46
C VAL A 77 33.33 5.27 -17.19
N GLY A 78 32.46 4.31 -16.83
CA GLY A 78 31.11 4.21 -17.41
C GLY A 78 30.26 5.43 -17.12
N ARG A 79 30.31 5.99 -15.90
CA ARG A 79 29.60 7.24 -15.55
C ARG A 79 30.21 8.44 -16.26
N VAL A 80 31.52 8.48 -16.46
CA VAL A 80 32.17 9.52 -17.26
C VAL A 80 31.63 9.52 -18.69
N ILE A 81 31.50 8.33 -19.32
CA ILE A 81 30.93 8.19 -20.67
C ILE A 81 29.48 8.70 -20.74
N VAL A 82 28.66 8.41 -19.73
CA VAL A 82 27.28 8.92 -19.69
C VAL A 82 27.26 10.44 -19.59
N ASN A 83 28.10 11.02 -18.73
CA ASN A 83 28.15 12.46 -18.52
C ASN A 83 28.72 13.26 -19.71
N GLU A 84 29.36 12.61 -20.68
CA GLU A 84 29.74 13.26 -21.94
C GLU A 84 28.52 13.69 -22.76
N ILE A 85 27.40 12.96 -22.61
CA ILE A 85 26.13 13.24 -23.31
C ILE A 85 25.25 14.21 -22.50
N VAL A 86 25.40 14.23 -21.18
CA VAL A 86 24.62 15.10 -20.29
C VAL A 86 25.01 16.56 -20.49
N PRO A 87 24.03 17.49 -20.71
CA PRO A 87 24.35 18.91 -20.77
C PRO A 87 25.02 19.40 -19.48
N PRO A 88 26.10 20.20 -19.55
CA PRO A 88 26.87 20.63 -18.37
C PRO A 88 26.01 21.40 -17.35
N GLU A 89 24.97 22.07 -17.81
CA GLU A 89 24.07 22.85 -16.96
C GLU A 89 23.21 21.96 -16.04
N ALA A 90 23.04 20.68 -16.36
CA ALA A 90 22.25 19.73 -15.57
C ALA A 90 23.05 19.10 -14.38
N GLY A 91 24.36 19.40 -14.29
CA GLY A 91 25.24 18.83 -13.26
C GLY A 91 25.73 17.41 -13.59
N TYR A 92 26.68 16.94 -12.75
CA TYR A 92 27.31 15.62 -12.95
C TYR A 92 26.48 14.49 -12.31
N ILE A 93 26.10 13.52 -13.12
CA ILE A 93 25.33 12.34 -12.68
C ILE A 93 26.27 11.27 -12.15
N ASN A 94 26.27 11.04 -10.83
CA ASN A 94 27.12 10.04 -10.17
C ASN A 94 26.33 8.90 -9.49
N THR A 95 25.14 8.60 -10.00
CA THR A 95 24.26 7.54 -9.48
C THR A 95 24.11 6.40 -10.47
N ILE A 96 23.61 5.25 -10.00
CA ILE A 96 23.24 4.14 -10.89
C ILE A 96 21.96 4.55 -11.64
N ILE A 97 21.99 4.43 -12.97
CA ILE A 97 20.86 4.82 -13.80
C ILE A 97 19.88 3.65 -13.92
N SER A 98 18.78 3.76 -13.21
CA SER A 98 17.59 2.91 -13.34
C SER A 98 16.51 3.62 -14.15
N LYS A 99 15.45 2.92 -14.52
CA LYS A 99 14.29 3.54 -15.21
C LYS A 99 13.66 4.69 -14.41
N LYS A 100 13.65 4.59 -13.07
CA LYS A 100 13.14 5.63 -12.19
C LYS A 100 14.06 6.84 -12.17
N SER A 101 15.34 6.65 -11.87
CA SER A 101 16.32 7.75 -11.82
C SER A 101 16.49 8.45 -13.18
N LEU A 102 16.40 7.68 -14.29
CA LEU A 102 16.45 8.26 -15.63
C LEU A 102 15.26 9.20 -15.91
N ARG A 103 14.07 8.88 -15.42
CA ARG A 103 12.91 9.77 -15.55
C ARG A 103 13.12 11.08 -14.82
N ASP A 104 13.69 11.03 -13.61
CA ASP A 104 13.97 12.21 -12.80
C ASP A 104 15.04 13.07 -13.48
N ILE A 105 16.12 12.46 -13.96
CA ILE A 105 17.18 13.12 -14.73
C ILE A 105 16.61 13.82 -15.99
N ILE A 106 15.76 13.14 -16.76
CA ILE A 106 15.13 13.74 -17.95
C ILE A 106 14.25 14.93 -17.56
N SER A 107 13.50 14.82 -16.48
CA SER A 107 12.69 15.92 -15.97
C SER A 107 13.55 17.15 -15.62
N ASP A 108 14.68 16.94 -14.95
CA ASP A 108 15.59 18.01 -14.55
C ASP A 108 16.30 18.63 -15.76
N VAL A 109 16.73 17.83 -16.73
CA VAL A 109 17.29 18.33 -17.99
C VAL A 109 16.28 19.18 -18.76
N ILE A 110 15.00 18.77 -18.82
CA ILE A 110 13.95 19.56 -19.47
C ILE A 110 13.75 20.90 -18.76
N LYS A 111 13.76 20.91 -17.42
CA LYS A 111 13.56 22.14 -16.64
C LYS A 111 14.73 23.12 -16.79
N VAL A 112 15.96 22.62 -16.72
CA VAL A 112 17.18 23.46 -16.72
C VAL A 112 17.58 23.86 -18.13
N CYS A 113 17.61 22.92 -19.07
CA CYS A 113 18.19 23.10 -20.41
C CYS A 113 17.16 23.39 -21.50
N GLY A 114 15.88 23.17 -21.21
CA GLY A 114 14.78 23.30 -22.17
C GLY A 114 14.62 22.09 -23.11
N VAL A 115 13.53 22.09 -23.88
CA VAL A 115 13.07 20.94 -24.69
C VAL A 115 14.05 20.58 -25.81
N ALA A 116 14.68 21.56 -26.46
CA ALA A 116 15.59 21.30 -27.60
C ALA A 116 16.82 20.50 -27.17
N LYS A 117 17.53 20.97 -26.14
CA LYS A 117 18.70 20.26 -25.60
C LYS A 117 18.32 18.91 -24.97
N ALA A 118 17.12 18.82 -24.38
CA ALA A 118 16.61 17.55 -23.85
C ALA A 118 16.35 16.53 -24.97
N ALA A 119 15.94 16.94 -26.16
CA ALA A 119 15.77 16.04 -27.30
C ALA A 119 17.13 15.47 -27.78
N ASP A 120 18.15 16.31 -27.90
CA ASP A 120 19.52 15.88 -28.25
C ASP A 120 20.08 14.91 -27.18
N PHE A 121 19.86 15.20 -25.91
CA PHE A 121 20.21 14.34 -24.78
C PHE A 121 19.52 12.98 -24.87
N LEU A 122 18.23 12.92 -25.16
CA LEU A 122 17.47 11.68 -25.32
C LEU A 122 17.98 10.83 -26.48
N ASP A 123 18.32 11.44 -27.60
CA ASP A 123 18.92 10.73 -28.73
C ASP A 123 20.32 10.20 -28.41
N GLY A 124 21.12 10.96 -27.69
CA GLY A 124 22.42 10.53 -27.19
C GLY A 124 22.31 9.33 -26.27
N ILE A 125 21.44 9.40 -25.26
CA ILE A 125 21.19 8.30 -24.31
C ILE A 125 20.65 7.04 -24.99
N LYS A 126 19.73 7.20 -25.94
CA LYS A 126 19.21 6.06 -26.72
C LYS A 126 20.35 5.32 -27.43
N ASN A 127 21.19 6.04 -28.15
CA ASN A 127 22.30 5.46 -28.91
C ASN A 127 23.33 4.83 -27.98
N LEU A 128 23.72 5.51 -26.89
CA LEU A 128 24.63 4.98 -25.88
C LEU A 128 24.08 3.72 -25.22
N GLY A 129 22.81 3.74 -24.82
CA GLY A 129 22.16 2.60 -24.17
C GLY A 129 22.18 1.34 -25.04
N TYR A 130 21.81 1.44 -26.30
CA TYR A 130 21.90 0.31 -27.24
C TYR A 130 23.33 -0.15 -27.47
N GLN A 131 24.27 0.78 -27.68
CA GLN A 131 25.67 0.45 -27.90
C GLN A 131 26.27 -0.30 -26.71
N MET A 132 25.93 0.14 -25.48
CA MET A 132 26.48 -0.45 -24.25
C MET A 132 25.80 -1.78 -23.90
N ALA A 133 24.51 -1.95 -24.18
CA ALA A 133 23.83 -3.23 -24.07
C ALA A 133 24.45 -4.26 -25.03
N PHE A 134 24.79 -3.87 -26.26
CA PHE A 134 25.47 -4.70 -27.23
C PHE A 134 26.91 -5.05 -26.80
N LYS A 135 27.72 -4.06 -26.42
CA LYS A 135 29.10 -4.27 -25.95
C LYS A 135 29.15 -5.11 -24.67
N GLY A 136 28.21 -4.92 -23.75
CA GLY A 136 28.12 -5.70 -22.52
C GLY A 136 27.71 -7.16 -22.75
N GLY A 137 27.19 -7.52 -23.93
CA GLY A 137 26.76 -8.87 -24.25
C GLY A 137 25.70 -9.41 -23.27
N LEU A 138 24.77 -8.54 -22.82
CA LEU A 138 23.82 -8.83 -21.76
C LEU A 138 22.81 -9.88 -22.22
N SER A 139 22.97 -11.09 -21.73
CA SER A 139 22.07 -12.22 -21.94
C SER A 139 21.90 -12.99 -20.63
N PHE A 140 20.94 -13.89 -20.57
CA PHE A 140 20.75 -14.76 -19.42
C PHE A 140 20.50 -16.21 -19.84
N ASN A 141 20.80 -17.13 -18.95
CA ASN A 141 20.56 -18.56 -19.12
C ASN A 141 19.85 -19.12 -17.87
N LEU A 142 19.46 -20.39 -17.91
CA LEU A 142 18.85 -21.06 -16.76
C LEU A 142 19.80 -21.18 -15.54
N GLY A 143 21.12 -21.09 -15.76
CA GLY A 143 22.11 -21.07 -14.67
C GLY A 143 22.02 -19.81 -13.82
N ASP A 144 21.73 -18.66 -14.43
CA ASP A 144 21.64 -17.36 -13.76
C ASP A 144 20.42 -17.28 -12.84
N ILE A 145 19.46 -18.17 -13.00
CA ILE A 145 18.30 -18.31 -12.12
C ILE A 145 18.71 -19.18 -10.93
N ILE A 146 19.03 -18.56 -9.80
CA ILE A 146 19.53 -19.24 -8.61
C ILE A 146 18.34 -19.64 -7.71
N ILE A 147 18.32 -20.89 -7.28
CA ILE A 147 17.36 -21.38 -6.29
C ILE A 147 18.03 -21.28 -4.92
N PRO A 148 17.44 -20.57 -3.94
CA PRO A 148 17.98 -20.47 -2.58
C PRO A 148 18.06 -21.85 -1.93
N LYS A 149 19.18 -22.13 -1.25
CA LYS A 149 19.36 -23.40 -0.52
C LYS A 149 18.41 -23.53 0.67
N GLU A 150 18.02 -22.43 1.23
CA GLU A 150 17.10 -22.30 2.36
C GLU A 150 15.65 -22.68 2.00
N LYS A 151 15.32 -22.84 0.72
CA LYS A 151 13.97 -23.19 0.26
C LYS A 151 13.44 -24.45 0.94
N GLU A 152 14.22 -25.53 0.97
CA GLU A 152 13.79 -26.82 1.55
C GLU A 152 13.50 -26.70 3.04
N THR A 153 14.35 -25.99 3.77
CA THR A 153 14.19 -25.80 5.22
C THR A 153 12.96 -24.96 5.56
N LEU A 154 12.70 -23.90 4.79
CA LEU A 154 11.51 -23.06 4.95
C LEU A 154 10.22 -23.81 4.62
N VAL A 155 10.22 -24.58 3.55
CA VAL A 155 9.07 -25.39 3.16
C VAL A 155 8.78 -26.45 4.22
N GLN A 156 9.82 -27.12 4.77
CA GLN A 156 9.64 -28.10 5.83
C GLN A 156 9.06 -27.46 7.09
N LYS A 157 9.58 -26.30 7.50
CA LYS A 157 9.02 -25.54 8.63
C LYS A 157 7.54 -25.20 8.39
N GLY A 158 7.18 -24.77 7.16
CA GLY A 158 5.79 -24.54 6.81
C GLY A 158 4.90 -25.76 6.93
N TYR A 159 5.39 -26.95 6.54
CA TYR A 159 4.65 -28.20 6.73
C TYR A 159 4.47 -28.56 8.20
N ASP A 160 5.50 -28.37 9.02
CA ASP A 160 5.44 -28.65 10.46
C ASP A 160 4.41 -27.74 11.17
N GLU A 161 4.35 -26.45 10.79
CA GLU A 161 3.34 -25.51 11.29
C GLU A 161 1.93 -25.89 10.82
N VAL A 162 1.75 -26.29 9.56
CA VAL A 162 0.46 -26.75 9.02
C VAL A 162 0.00 -28.02 9.74
N GLU A 163 0.90 -28.95 10.05
CA GLU A 163 0.57 -30.16 10.80
C GLU A 163 0.08 -29.84 12.21
N GLN A 164 0.69 -28.86 12.89
CA GLN A 164 0.21 -28.38 14.20
C GLN A 164 -1.21 -27.82 14.11
N VAL A 165 -1.50 -27.01 13.08
CA VAL A 165 -2.83 -26.45 12.85
C VAL A 165 -3.86 -27.57 12.58
N VAL A 166 -3.50 -28.58 11.79
CA VAL A 166 -4.38 -29.73 11.51
C VAL A 166 -4.60 -30.57 12.78
N ASN A 167 -3.59 -30.75 13.61
CA ASN A 167 -3.72 -31.44 14.89
C ASN A 167 -4.64 -30.68 15.85
N ASN A 168 -4.53 -29.35 15.92
CA ASN A 168 -5.43 -28.52 16.73
C ASN A 168 -6.89 -28.63 16.23
N TYR A 169 -7.10 -28.70 14.92
CA TYR A 169 -8.41 -28.92 14.33
C TYR A 169 -8.95 -30.32 14.69
N ASN A 170 -8.16 -31.38 14.56
CA ASN A 170 -8.57 -32.74 14.89
C ASN A 170 -8.90 -32.91 16.40
N MET A 171 -8.25 -32.11 17.26
CA MET A 171 -8.55 -32.05 18.70
C MET A 171 -9.80 -31.21 19.02
N GLY A 172 -10.37 -30.52 18.02
CA GLY A 172 -11.55 -29.69 18.20
C GLY A 172 -11.28 -28.31 18.83
N PHE A 173 -10.03 -27.83 18.85
CA PHE A 173 -9.68 -26.51 19.40
C PHE A 173 -10.00 -25.36 18.44
N ILE A 174 -10.01 -25.63 17.14
CA ILE A 174 -10.27 -24.64 16.09
C ILE A 174 -11.31 -25.16 15.10
N THR A 175 -12.01 -24.23 14.48
CA THR A 175 -13.00 -24.53 13.44
C THR A 175 -12.34 -24.84 12.09
N ASN A 176 -13.06 -25.46 11.16
CA ASN A 176 -12.57 -25.73 9.81
C ASN A 176 -12.23 -24.41 9.05
N ASN A 177 -13.00 -23.36 9.27
CA ASN A 177 -12.73 -22.05 8.68
C ASN A 177 -11.45 -21.42 9.24
N GLU A 178 -11.23 -21.50 10.55
CA GLU A 178 -9.98 -21.05 11.19
C GLU A 178 -8.78 -21.84 10.69
N ARG A 179 -8.89 -23.16 10.60
CA ARG A 179 -7.85 -24.04 10.04
C ARG A 179 -7.49 -23.60 8.61
N TYR A 180 -8.49 -23.41 7.76
CA TYR A 180 -8.30 -22.99 6.36
C TYR A 180 -7.55 -21.64 6.28
N ASN A 181 -7.97 -20.66 7.06
CA ASN A 181 -7.36 -19.35 7.06
C ASN A 181 -5.92 -19.38 7.58
N GLN A 182 -5.65 -20.14 8.67
CA GLN A 182 -4.30 -20.29 9.22
C GLN A 182 -3.36 -20.99 8.25
N VAL A 183 -3.81 -22.04 7.54
CA VAL A 183 -3.00 -22.71 6.52
C VAL A 183 -2.62 -21.78 5.37
N ILE A 184 -3.57 -20.97 4.89
CA ILE A 184 -3.29 -19.98 3.83
C ILE A 184 -2.29 -18.94 4.32
N ASP A 185 -2.42 -18.46 5.56
CA ASP A 185 -1.52 -17.47 6.12
C ASP A 185 -0.09 -18.01 6.26
N ILE A 186 0.08 -19.22 6.80
CA ILE A 186 1.38 -19.89 6.88
C ILE A 186 2.06 -19.93 5.51
N TRP A 187 1.36 -20.40 4.47
CA TRP A 187 1.94 -20.47 3.14
C TRP A 187 2.21 -19.11 2.51
N THR A 188 1.42 -18.09 2.86
CA THR A 188 1.65 -16.71 2.43
C THR A 188 2.92 -16.15 3.08
N HIS A 189 3.13 -16.39 4.38
CA HIS A 189 4.35 -16.01 5.09
C HIS A 189 5.59 -16.71 4.54
N VAL A 190 5.56 -18.04 4.39
CA VAL A 190 6.66 -18.82 3.79
C VAL A 190 7.03 -18.28 2.41
N ASN A 191 6.04 -17.99 1.58
CA ASN A 191 6.25 -17.46 0.24
C ASN A 191 6.89 -16.05 0.27
N SER A 192 6.47 -15.18 1.18
CA SER A 192 7.04 -13.84 1.37
C SER A 192 8.48 -13.91 1.87
N GLU A 193 8.75 -14.75 2.87
CA GLU A 193 10.10 -14.94 3.42
C GLU A 193 11.06 -15.50 2.36
N LEU A 194 10.62 -16.54 1.62
CA LEU A 194 11.39 -17.10 0.51
C LEU A 194 11.68 -16.05 -0.57
N SER A 195 10.71 -15.19 -0.89
CA SER A 195 10.90 -14.10 -1.86
C SER A 195 11.97 -13.11 -1.39
N ASN A 196 11.98 -12.76 -0.11
CA ASN A 196 12.98 -11.85 0.47
C ASN A 196 14.40 -12.46 0.46
N ILE A 197 14.52 -13.73 0.82
CA ILE A 197 15.80 -14.45 0.77
C ILE A 197 16.30 -14.57 -0.67
N LEU A 198 15.39 -14.90 -1.60
CA LEU A 198 15.70 -14.99 -3.02
C LEU A 198 16.26 -13.67 -3.56
N MET A 199 15.61 -12.55 -3.25
CA MET A 199 16.07 -11.24 -3.69
C MET A 199 17.44 -10.89 -3.12
N LYS A 200 17.70 -11.20 -1.84
CA LYS A 200 19.02 -11.02 -1.24
C LYS A 200 20.08 -11.89 -1.92
N THR A 201 19.78 -13.15 -2.19
CA THR A 201 20.70 -14.09 -2.83
C THR A 201 21.08 -13.61 -4.23
N ILE A 202 20.11 -13.25 -5.06
CA ILE A 202 20.38 -12.78 -6.44
C ILE A 202 21.09 -11.42 -6.43
N SER A 203 20.77 -10.52 -5.47
CA SER A 203 21.45 -9.22 -5.38
C SER A 203 22.91 -9.30 -4.96
N SER A 204 23.30 -10.34 -4.22
CA SER A 204 24.69 -10.58 -3.81
C SER A 204 25.50 -11.42 -4.79
N ASP A 205 24.83 -12.10 -5.70
CA ASP A 205 25.49 -12.94 -6.71
C ASP A 205 26.32 -12.11 -7.68
N ASP A 206 27.56 -12.52 -7.93
CA ASP A 206 28.54 -11.79 -8.75
C ASP A 206 28.60 -10.28 -8.48
N GLN A 207 28.54 -9.86 -7.21
CA GLN A 207 28.49 -8.46 -6.79
C GLN A 207 27.28 -7.69 -7.41
N GLY A 208 26.18 -8.40 -7.67
CA GLY A 208 24.99 -7.87 -8.30
C GLY A 208 25.06 -7.75 -9.83
N PHE A 209 26.03 -8.36 -10.50
CA PHE A 209 26.10 -8.43 -11.96
C PHE A 209 25.38 -9.65 -12.55
N ASN A 210 24.58 -10.37 -11.75
CA ASN A 210 23.67 -11.37 -12.27
C ASN A 210 22.72 -10.75 -13.29
N SER A 211 22.66 -11.31 -14.51
CA SER A 211 21.88 -10.73 -15.61
C SER A 211 20.39 -10.59 -15.30
N VAL A 212 19.82 -11.56 -14.60
CA VAL A 212 18.40 -11.53 -14.19
C VAL A 212 18.15 -10.43 -13.16
N TYR A 213 19.06 -10.27 -12.21
CA TYR A 213 18.99 -9.20 -11.22
C TYR A 213 19.11 -7.81 -11.88
N MET A 214 20.07 -7.64 -12.80
CA MET A 214 20.24 -6.38 -13.52
C MET A 214 19.00 -6.00 -14.33
N MET A 215 18.35 -6.96 -14.99
CA MET A 215 17.11 -6.71 -15.74
C MET A 215 15.97 -6.26 -14.84
N LEU A 216 15.86 -6.83 -13.63
CA LEU A 216 14.84 -6.48 -12.66
C LEU A 216 15.11 -5.12 -12.01
N ASP A 217 16.32 -4.93 -11.45
CA ASP A 217 16.68 -3.76 -10.65
C ASP A 217 16.75 -2.48 -11.50
N SER A 218 17.23 -2.59 -12.74
CA SER A 218 17.17 -1.48 -13.71
C SER A 218 15.75 -1.04 -14.06
N GLY A 219 14.74 -1.91 -13.86
CA GLY A 219 13.38 -1.69 -14.33
C GLY A 219 13.22 -1.87 -15.85
N ALA A 220 14.20 -2.45 -16.53
CA ALA A 220 14.16 -2.72 -17.96
C ALA A 220 13.09 -3.76 -18.29
N ARG A 221 13.09 -4.89 -17.57
CA ARG A 221 12.14 -5.98 -17.79
C ARG A 221 12.02 -6.87 -16.54
N GLY A 222 10.83 -7.44 -16.38
CA GLY A 222 10.56 -8.37 -15.28
C GLY A 222 9.97 -7.70 -14.03
N SER A 223 9.44 -8.53 -13.16
CA SER A 223 8.94 -8.15 -11.84
C SER A 223 9.44 -9.14 -10.78
N LYS A 224 9.43 -8.72 -9.50
CA LYS A 224 9.78 -9.59 -8.37
C LYS A 224 8.95 -10.87 -8.36
N GLU A 225 7.65 -10.76 -8.71
CA GLU A 225 6.73 -11.90 -8.81
C GLU A 225 7.15 -12.91 -9.87
N GLN A 226 7.61 -12.46 -11.03
CA GLN A 226 8.07 -13.35 -12.10
C GLN A 226 9.33 -14.11 -11.70
N ILE A 227 10.29 -13.44 -11.04
CA ILE A 227 11.51 -14.10 -10.55
C ILE A 227 11.17 -15.09 -9.43
N ARG A 228 10.23 -14.75 -8.53
CA ARG A 228 9.76 -15.67 -7.51
C ARG A 228 9.20 -16.96 -8.11
N GLN A 229 8.42 -16.86 -9.18
CA GLN A 229 7.88 -18.03 -9.88
C GLN A 229 8.94 -18.84 -10.62
N LEU A 230 10.01 -18.18 -11.08
CA LEU A 230 11.12 -18.84 -11.81
C LEU A 230 12.04 -19.62 -10.87
N SER A 231 12.35 -19.11 -9.69
CA SER A 231 13.38 -19.66 -8.80
C SER A 231 12.95 -19.90 -7.35
N GLY A 232 11.84 -19.37 -6.92
CA GLY A 232 11.27 -19.60 -5.58
C GLY A 232 10.21 -20.69 -5.57
N MET A 233 8.96 -20.29 -5.33
CA MET A 233 7.78 -21.14 -5.44
C MET A 233 6.66 -20.39 -6.17
N ARG A 234 5.78 -21.11 -6.85
CA ARG A 234 4.66 -20.46 -7.53
C ARG A 234 3.61 -19.95 -6.55
N GLY A 235 3.35 -20.68 -5.46
CA GLY A 235 2.50 -20.25 -4.37
C GLY A 235 1.05 -20.71 -4.48
N LEU A 236 0.15 -20.00 -3.80
CA LEU A 236 -1.26 -20.33 -3.69
C LEU A 236 -2.02 -19.99 -4.97
N MET A 237 -2.94 -20.87 -5.37
CA MET A 237 -3.74 -20.72 -6.58
C MET A 237 -5.23 -20.60 -6.24
N ALA A 238 -5.98 -19.80 -7.03
CA ALA A 238 -7.41 -19.66 -6.88
C ALA A 238 -8.15 -20.88 -7.42
N LYS A 239 -9.20 -21.33 -6.72
CA LYS A 239 -10.11 -22.38 -7.21
C LYS A 239 -10.86 -21.91 -8.45
N PRO A 240 -11.14 -22.81 -9.42
CA PRO A 240 -12.03 -22.51 -10.52
C PRO A 240 -13.46 -22.28 -9.99
N GLN A 241 -14.08 -21.18 -10.40
CA GLN A 241 -15.44 -20.83 -9.99
C GLN A 241 -16.38 -20.80 -11.18
N LYS A 242 -17.69 -21.03 -10.91
CA LYS A 242 -18.75 -20.76 -11.89
C LYS A 242 -18.85 -19.26 -12.15
N ALA A 243 -19.17 -18.89 -13.37
CA ALA A 243 -19.38 -17.49 -13.75
C ALA A 243 -20.43 -16.83 -12.83
N GLY A 244 -20.10 -15.69 -12.27
CA GLY A 244 -20.99 -14.91 -11.40
C GLY A 244 -20.83 -15.11 -9.88
N ALA A 245 -19.97 -16.02 -9.42
CA ALA A 245 -19.67 -16.14 -8.00
C ALA A 245 -18.58 -15.13 -7.60
N GLU A 246 -18.91 -14.19 -6.75
CA GLU A 246 -17.96 -13.26 -6.15
C GLU A 246 -17.15 -13.94 -5.04
N GLY A 247 -15.83 -13.71 -5.01
CA GLY A 247 -14.93 -14.18 -3.96
C GLY A 247 -14.38 -15.60 -4.22
N GLY A 248 -13.24 -15.70 -4.92
CA GLY A 248 -12.56 -16.97 -5.19
C GLY A 248 -11.98 -17.61 -3.93
N GLN A 249 -12.43 -18.82 -3.58
CA GLN A 249 -11.72 -19.65 -2.61
C GLN A 249 -10.32 -19.97 -3.15
N ILE A 250 -9.35 -20.05 -2.26
CA ILE A 250 -7.96 -20.40 -2.55
C ILE A 250 -7.81 -21.92 -2.34
N ILE A 251 -6.96 -22.56 -3.12
CA ILE A 251 -6.59 -23.96 -2.92
C ILE A 251 -5.58 -24.01 -1.76
N GLU A 252 -5.88 -24.81 -0.73
CA GLU A 252 -5.07 -24.89 0.49
C GLU A 252 -3.63 -25.36 0.22
N ASN A 253 -3.45 -26.28 -0.71
CA ASN A 253 -2.14 -26.78 -1.10
C ASN A 253 -1.48 -25.83 -2.10
N PRO A 254 -0.37 -25.18 -1.74
CA PRO A 254 0.37 -24.32 -2.64
C PRO A 254 1.13 -25.13 -3.68
N ILE A 255 1.51 -24.48 -4.78
CA ILE A 255 2.47 -25.01 -5.74
C ILE A 255 3.88 -24.66 -5.25
N LEU A 256 4.61 -25.65 -4.73
CA LEU A 256 5.95 -25.48 -4.18
C LEU A 256 7.03 -25.43 -5.26
N SER A 257 6.77 -26.07 -6.39
CA SER A 257 7.70 -26.10 -7.53
C SER A 257 7.80 -24.72 -8.18
N ASN A 258 8.96 -24.45 -8.74
CA ASN A 258 9.21 -23.29 -9.59
C ASN A 258 9.35 -23.72 -11.06
N PHE A 259 9.43 -22.77 -11.97
CA PHE A 259 9.56 -23.08 -13.40
C PHE A 259 10.92 -23.67 -13.78
N LYS A 260 11.99 -23.38 -13.00
CA LYS A 260 13.31 -23.97 -13.25
C LYS A 260 13.34 -25.47 -12.91
N GLU A 261 12.70 -25.88 -11.82
CA GLU A 261 12.58 -27.29 -11.41
C GLU A 261 11.57 -28.05 -12.27
N GLY A 262 10.60 -27.34 -12.83
CA GLY A 262 9.46 -27.91 -13.55
C GLY A 262 8.29 -28.24 -12.61
N LEU A 263 7.08 -28.14 -13.13
CA LEU A 263 5.84 -28.44 -12.40
C LEU A 263 5.47 -29.91 -12.55
N SER A 264 4.91 -30.51 -11.51
CA SER A 264 4.25 -31.80 -11.60
C SER A 264 2.97 -31.70 -12.45
N VAL A 265 2.46 -32.84 -12.93
CA VAL A 265 1.26 -32.88 -13.76
C VAL A 265 0.05 -32.24 -13.05
N LEU A 266 -0.13 -32.52 -11.76
CA LEU A 266 -1.22 -31.95 -10.97
C LEU A 266 -1.06 -30.44 -10.76
N GLU A 267 0.13 -29.99 -10.43
CA GLU A 267 0.45 -28.56 -10.26
C GLU A 267 0.26 -27.78 -11.56
N TYR A 268 0.67 -28.36 -12.70
CA TYR A 268 0.43 -27.78 -14.00
C TYR A 268 -1.06 -27.67 -14.30
N PHE A 269 -1.84 -28.74 -14.06
CA PHE A 269 -3.27 -28.73 -14.28
C PHE A 269 -3.99 -27.67 -13.44
N ILE A 270 -3.67 -27.56 -12.15
CA ILE A 270 -4.21 -26.53 -11.25
C ILE A 270 -3.88 -25.13 -11.79
N SER A 271 -2.66 -24.92 -12.25
CA SER A 271 -2.23 -23.61 -12.73
C SER A 271 -2.88 -23.18 -14.04
N THR A 272 -3.32 -24.14 -14.89
CA THR A 272 -4.01 -23.82 -16.15
C THR A 272 -5.38 -23.18 -15.95
N HIS A 273 -6.08 -23.51 -14.87
CA HIS A 273 -7.36 -22.87 -14.54
C HIS A 273 -7.19 -21.36 -14.27
N GLY A 274 -6.18 -21.00 -13.47
CA GLY A 274 -5.86 -19.60 -13.20
C GLY A 274 -5.43 -18.84 -14.45
N ALA A 275 -4.60 -19.45 -15.28
CA ALA A 275 -4.15 -18.85 -16.54
C ALA A 275 -5.32 -18.60 -17.51
N ARG A 276 -6.21 -19.58 -17.69
CA ARG A 276 -7.39 -19.44 -18.55
C ARG A 276 -8.34 -18.35 -18.05
N LYS A 277 -8.58 -18.29 -16.73
CA LYS A 277 -9.40 -17.23 -16.12
C LYS A 277 -8.77 -15.86 -16.35
N GLY A 278 -7.46 -15.72 -16.14
CA GLY A 278 -6.74 -14.47 -16.37
C GLY A 278 -6.84 -13.98 -17.82
N LEU A 279 -6.74 -14.90 -18.80
CA LEU A 279 -6.91 -14.57 -20.22
C LEU A 279 -8.33 -14.08 -20.53
N ALA A 280 -9.36 -14.79 -20.04
CA ALA A 280 -10.75 -14.41 -20.23
C ALA A 280 -11.07 -13.08 -19.56
N ASP A 281 -10.62 -12.87 -18.31
CA ASP A 281 -10.82 -11.61 -17.57
C ASP A 281 -10.17 -10.44 -18.28
N THR A 282 -8.98 -10.61 -18.84
CA THR A 282 -8.28 -9.56 -19.60
C THR A 282 -9.09 -9.14 -20.83
N ALA A 283 -9.60 -10.11 -21.60
CA ALA A 283 -10.37 -9.84 -22.79
C ALA A 283 -11.69 -9.10 -22.49
N LEU A 284 -12.41 -9.49 -21.43
CA LEU A 284 -13.66 -8.86 -21.03
C LEU A 284 -13.44 -7.45 -20.42
N LYS A 285 -12.49 -7.32 -19.53
CA LYS A 285 -12.21 -6.04 -18.86
C LYS A 285 -11.68 -4.95 -19.80
N THR A 286 -11.08 -5.31 -20.93
CA THR A 286 -10.64 -4.34 -21.93
C THR A 286 -11.82 -3.56 -22.51
N ALA A 287 -12.94 -4.24 -22.77
CA ALA A 287 -14.17 -3.59 -23.24
C ALA A 287 -14.75 -2.65 -22.18
N ASP A 288 -14.76 -3.07 -20.91
CA ASP A 288 -15.26 -2.25 -19.79
C ASP A 288 -14.39 -0.99 -19.58
N ALA A 289 -13.06 -1.10 -19.69
CA ALA A 289 -12.15 0.03 -19.62
C ALA A 289 -12.38 1.03 -20.75
N GLY A 290 -12.58 0.54 -21.98
CA GLY A 290 -12.92 1.38 -23.12
C GLY A 290 -14.26 2.10 -22.96
N TYR A 291 -15.26 1.41 -22.46
CA TYR A 291 -16.57 1.99 -22.19
C TYR A 291 -16.54 3.04 -21.05
N LEU A 292 -15.77 2.79 -19.99
CA LEU A 292 -15.56 3.77 -18.92
C LEU A 292 -14.90 5.05 -19.48
N THR A 293 -13.84 4.89 -20.26
CA THR A 293 -13.13 6.03 -20.89
C THR A 293 -14.08 6.87 -21.75
N ARG A 294 -14.90 6.23 -22.59
CA ARG A 294 -15.89 6.92 -23.42
C ARG A 294 -16.87 7.73 -22.57
N ARG A 295 -17.44 7.15 -21.51
CA ARG A 295 -18.37 7.85 -20.61
C ARG A 295 -17.72 9.02 -19.89
N LEU A 296 -16.47 8.87 -19.46
CA LEU A 296 -15.72 9.97 -18.84
C LEU A 296 -15.50 11.12 -19.81
N VAL A 297 -15.17 10.83 -21.08
CA VAL A 297 -15.03 11.86 -22.12
C VAL A 297 -16.37 12.54 -22.39
N ASP A 298 -17.47 11.78 -22.54
CA ASP A 298 -18.80 12.32 -22.82
C ASP A 298 -19.29 13.27 -21.71
N VAL A 299 -18.94 13.01 -20.45
CA VAL A 299 -19.32 13.87 -19.31
C VAL A 299 -18.42 15.10 -19.17
N SER A 300 -17.14 14.99 -19.51
CA SER A 300 -16.15 16.02 -19.21
C SER A 300 -15.74 16.89 -20.41
N HIS A 301 -16.22 16.60 -21.63
CA HIS A 301 -15.78 17.32 -22.84
C HIS A 301 -16.09 18.81 -22.80
N ASP A 302 -17.14 19.25 -22.08
CA ASP A 302 -17.52 20.65 -21.94
C ASP A 302 -16.68 21.42 -20.89
N VAL A 303 -15.80 20.75 -20.15
CA VAL A 303 -14.92 21.39 -19.17
C VAL A 303 -13.71 21.98 -19.88
N ILE A 304 -13.83 23.25 -20.24
CA ILE A 304 -12.85 24.05 -21.01
C ILE A 304 -12.47 25.28 -20.17
N ILE A 305 -11.24 25.77 -20.33
CA ILE A 305 -10.81 27.03 -19.72
C ILE A 305 -11.45 28.21 -20.50
N ASN A 306 -12.43 28.88 -19.89
CA ASN A 306 -13.16 29.96 -20.50
C ASN A 306 -12.71 31.35 -20.04
N GLU A 307 -12.29 31.48 -18.79
CA GLU A 307 -11.97 32.75 -18.14
C GLU A 307 -10.55 32.66 -17.52
N GLU A 308 -9.92 33.82 -17.35
CA GLU A 308 -8.63 33.88 -16.65
C GLU A 308 -8.81 33.76 -15.12
N ASP A 309 -9.79 34.46 -14.57
CA ASP A 309 -10.06 34.50 -13.13
C ASP A 309 -11.56 34.63 -12.86
N CYS A 310 -12.11 33.75 -12.04
CA CYS A 310 -13.51 33.83 -11.60
C CYS A 310 -13.69 34.69 -10.33
N GLY A 311 -12.61 35.14 -9.70
CA GLY A 311 -12.66 36.00 -8.51
C GLY A 311 -13.09 35.32 -7.21
N THR A 312 -13.18 33.99 -7.15
CA THR A 312 -13.57 33.26 -5.95
C THR A 312 -12.56 33.45 -4.81
N LEU A 313 -13.07 33.60 -3.59
CA LEU A 313 -12.28 33.59 -2.36
C LEU A 313 -12.30 32.22 -1.65
N ARG A 314 -12.96 31.22 -2.25
CA ARG A 314 -13.02 29.87 -1.71
C ARG A 314 -11.88 29.05 -2.25
N GLY A 315 -11.22 28.30 -1.37
CA GLY A 315 -10.13 27.39 -1.71
C GLY A 315 -10.29 26.03 -1.09
N LEU A 316 -9.28 25.19 -1.29
CA LEU A 316 -9.10 23.92 -0.58
C LEU A 316 -7.86 24.03 0.27
N VAL A 317 -7.99 23.64 1.54
CA VAL A 317 -6.86 23.51 2.45
C VAL A 317 -6.10 22.23 2.08
N CYS A 318 -4.86 22.38 1.62
CA CYS A 318 -3.95 21.28 1.33
C CYS A 318 -2.99 21.07 2.49
N THR A 319 -2.91 19.82 2.95
CA THR A 319 -1.92 19.32 3.91
C THR A 319 -1.11 18.22 3.25
N GLU A 320 -0.04 17.77 3.86
CA GLU A 320 0.65 16.57 3.39
C GLU A 320 -0.28 15.34 3.45
N LEU A 321 -0.15 14.44 2.48
CA LEU A 321 -0.92 13.20 2.44
C LEU A 321 -0.13 12.10 3.11
N LYS A 322 -0.59 11.68 4.30
CA LYS A 322 -0.01 10.59 5.07
C LYS A 322 -0.94 9.38 5.07
N ASN A 323 -0.36 8.20 5.09
CA ASN A 323 -1.04 6.96 5.40
C ASN A 323 -0.36 6.37 6.64
N ASN A 324 -0.99 6.51 7.79
CA ASN A 324 -0.36 6.36 9.10
C ASN A 324 0.88 7.29 9.20
N ASP A 325 2.09 6.74 9.34
CA ASP A 325 3.34 7.52 9.46
C ASP A 325 4.10 7.67 8.13
N GLU A 326 3.63 7.05 7.05
CA GLU A 326 4.28 7.15 5.74
C GLU A 326 3.70 8.30 4.92
N VAL A 327 4.55 9.25 4.55
CA VAL A 327 4.18 10.37 3.66
C VAL A 327 4.05 9.83 2.22
N ILE A 328 2.83 9.81 1.70
CA ILE A 328 2.55 9.39 0.32
C ILE A 328 2.87 10.53 -0.65
N ALA A 329 2.50 11.77 -0.31
CA ALA A 329 2.79 12.95 -1.10
C ALA A 329 3.09 14.13 -0.17
N SER A 330 4.21 14.80 -0.41
CA SER A 330 4.60 15.97 0.38
C SER A 330 3.69 17.18 0.10
N LEU A 331 3.70 18.15 1.02
CA LEU A 331 2.93 19.39 0.82
C LEU A 331 3.40 20.11 -0.44
N GLY A 332 4.73 20.19 -0.67
CA GLY A 332 5.31 20.83 -1.85
C GLY A 332 4.81 20.23 -3.17
N GLU A 333 4.76 18.89 -3.28
CA GLU A 333 4.25 18.20 -4.47
C GLU A 333 2.77 18.49 -4.72
N ARG A 334 1.97 18.65 -3.67
CA ARG A 334 0.52 18.88 -3.79
C ARG A 334 0.15 20.30 -4.18
N ILE A 335 0.96 21.28 -3.77
CA ILE A 335 0.70 22.72 -4.05
C ILE A 335 1.42 23.23 -5.29
N LEU A 336 2.41 22.51 -5.81
CA LEU A 336 3.19 22.90 -6.98
C LEU A 336 2.30 23.20 -8.20
N GLY A 337 2.48 24.38 -8.80
CA GLY A 337 1.72 24.82 -9.97
C GLY A 337 0.27 25.22 -9.67
N ARG A 338 -0.14 25.26 -8.40
CA ARG A 338 -1.44 25.78 -7.98
C ARG A 338 -1.36 27.27 -7.66
N VAL A 339 -2.50 27.91 -7.58
CA VAL A 339 -2.61 29.34 -7.23
C VAL A 339 -3.06 29.45 -5.78
N SER A 340 -2.37 30.29 -5.01
CA SER A 340 -2.73 30.53 -3.61
C SER A 340 -3.99 31.41 -3.51
N VAL A 341 -4.86 31.13 -2.52
CA VAL A 341 -6.03 31.96 -2.21
C VAL A 341 -5.61 33.18 -1.38
N HIS A 342 -4.78 32.96 -0.37
CA HIS A 342 -4.28 33.97 0.55
C HIS A 342 -2.75 34.11 0.46
N ASP A 343 -2.22 35.21 1.03
CA ASP A 343 -0.76 35.36 1.14
C ASP A 343 -0.19 34.26 2.02
N VAL A 344 0.81 33.53 1.50
CA VAL A 344 1.54 32.51 2.26
C VAL A 344 2.74 33.19 2.91
N ILE A 345 2.68 33.32 4.24
CA ILE A 345 3.68 34.04 5.04
C ILE A 345 4.49 33.02 5.83
N HIS A 346 5.80 33.18 5.82
CA HIS A 346 6.69 32.36 6.64
C HIS A 346 6.49 32.69 8.13
N PRO A 347 6.11 31.73 8.99
CA PRO A 347 5.68 32.01 10.36
C PRO A 347 6.79 32.56 11.26
N LEU A 348 8.06 32.26 10.96
CA LEU A 348 9.20 32.70 11.76
C LEU A 348 9.81 34.03 11.26
N THR A 349 9.90 34.23 9.93
CA THR A 349 10.55 35.40 9.34
C THR A 349 9.59 36.53 9.00
N GLY A 350 8.28 36.24 8.88
CA GLY A 350 7.28 37.19 8.42
C GLY A 350 7.38 37.54 6.93
N GLU A 351 8.25 36.87 6.16
CA GLU A 351 8.40 37.07 4.73
C GLU A 351 7.22 36.48 3.97
N VAL A 352 6.67 37.20 3.01
CA VAL A 352 5.64 36.71 2.10
C VAL A 352 6.31 35.83 1.04
N ILE A 353 6.10 34.51 1.11
CA ILE A 353 6.65 33.54 0.15
C ILE A 353 5.89 33.62 -1.18
N VAL A 354 4.54 33.64 -1.12
CA VAL A 354 3.64 33.71 -2.29
C VAL A 354 2.50 34.66 -1.96
N ARG A 355 2.18 35.58 -2.91
CA ARG A 355 1.03 36.47 -2.75
C ARG A 355 -0.26 35.80 -3.17
N ALA A 356 -1.37 36.30 -2.65
CA ALA A 356 -2.72 35.87 -3.04
C ALA A 356 -2.92 36.03 -4.55
N GLY A 357 -3.42 34.96 -5.20
CA GLY A 357 -3.67 34.94 -6.63
C GLY A 357 -2.44 34.71 -7.51
N GLU A 358 -1.27 34.47 -6.92
CA GLU A 358 -0.05 34.08 -7.64
C GLU A 358 0.13 32.56 -7.69
N GLU A 359 0.84 32.10 -8.69
CA GLU A 359 1.22 30.71 -8.88
C GLU A 359 2.34 30.31 -7.92
N ILE A 360 2.19 29.15 -7.26
CA ILE A 360 3.22 28.55 -6.43
C ILE A 360 4.22 27.83 -7.34
N ARG A 361 5.40 28.42 -7.54
CA ARG A 361 6.48 27.86 -8.34
C ARG A 361 7.37 26.96 -7.50
N GLU A 362 8.31 26.24 -8.15
CA GLU A 362 9.20 25.28 -7.51
C GLU A 362 9.96 25.85 -6.32
N ASP A 363 10.54 27.05 -6.49
CA ASP A 363 11.32 27.71 -5.43
C ASP A 363 10.45 28.06 -4.21
N ALA A 364 9.22 28.52 -4.48
CA ALA A 364 8.26 28.84 -3.42
C ALA A 364 7.75 27.57 -2.73
N ALA A 365 7.46 26.52 -3.50
CA ALA A 365 7.03 25.23 -2.96
C ALA A 365 8.09 24.62 -2.04
N LYS A 366 9.37 24.66 -2.45
CA LYS A 366 10.49 24.20 -1.62
C LYS A 366 10.64 25.03 -0.34
N LYS A 367 10.55 26.37 -0.42
CA LYS A 367 10.58 27.22 0.77
C LYS A 367 9.41 26.94 1.73
N ILE A 368 8.24 26.62 1.22
CA ILE A 368 7.07 26.24 2.04
C ILE A 368 7.31 24.89 2.72
N GLU A 369 7.88 23.91 2.00
CA GLU A 369 8.18 22.57 2.52
C GLU A 369 9.28 22.61 3.60
N ASP A 370 10.29 23.47 3.44
CA ASP A 370 11.38 23.69 4.41
C ASP A 370 10.91 24.53 5.64
N SER A 371 9.72 25.15 5.58
CA SER A 371 9.14 25.96 6.65
C SER A 371 8.20 25.12 7.53
N PRO A 372 7.88 25.56 8.77
CA PRO A 372 6.93 24.86 9.64
C PRO A 372 5.45 25.11 9.25
N ILE A 373 5.16 25.27 7.95
CA ILE A 373 3.80 25.44 7.43
C ILE A 373 3.20 24.05 7.18
N GLU A 374 2.15 23.69 7.89
CA GLU A 374 1.48 22.39 7.77
C GLU A 374 0.37 22.39 6.72
N SER A 375 -0.21 23.55 6.43
CA SER A 375 -1.34 23.67 5.50
C SER A 375 -1.29 24.94 4.67
N VAL A 376 -1.70 24.85 3.41
CA VAL A 376 -1.82 25.98 2.48
C VAL A 376 -3.19 25.94 1.81
N GLU A 377 -3.89 27.08 1.76
CA GLU A 377 -5.16 27.19 1.04
C GLU A 377 -4.89 27.55 -0.42
N ILE A 378 -5.26 26.63 -1.32
CA ILE A 378 -5.05 26.77 -2.77
C ILE A 378 -6.39 26.87 -3.51
N ARG A 379 -6.40 27.52 -4.65
CA ARG A 379 -7.54 27.53 -5.57
C ARG A 379 -7.71 26.16 -6.22
N SER A 380 -8.95 25.73 -6.37
CA SER A 380 -9.30 24.43 -6.92
C SER A 380 -10.41 24.54 -7.96
N VAL A 381 -10.42 23.58 -8.89
CA VAL A 381 -11.52 23.40 -9.85
C VAL A 381 -12.86 23.13 -9.14
N LEU A 382 -12.83 22.48 -7.98
CA LEU A 382 -14.02 22.15 -7.19
C LEU A 382 -14.73 23.38 -6.59
N THR A 383 -13.99 24.46 -6.35
CA THR A 383 -14.49 25.71 -5.77
C THR A 383 -14.63 26.84 -6.79
N CYS A 384 -14.41 26.53 -8.08
CA CYS A 384 -14.51 27.51 -9.15
C CYS A 384 -15.95 27.99 -9.35
N GLU A 385 -16.16 29.32 -9.45
CA GLU A 385 -17.46 29.97 -9.63
C GLU A 385 -17.76 30.35 -11.09
N SER A 386 -16.96 29.87 -12.03
CA SER A 386 -17.21 30.09 -13.47
C SER A 386 -18.52 29.41 -13.90
N LYS A 387 -19.35 30.11 -14.66
CA LYS A 387 -20.67 29.60 -15.10
C LYS A 387 -20.59 28.45 -16.09
N LYS A 388 -19.55 28.42 -16.92
CA LYS A 388 -19.28 27.36 -17.90
C LYS A 388 -17.80 27.04 -17.89
N GLY A 389 -17.45 25.75 -17.80
CA GLY A 389 -16.06 25.32 -17.73
C GLY A 389 -15.37 25.75 -16.44
N VAL A 390 -14.11 26.12 -16.51
CA VAL A 390 -13.25 26.46 -15.37
C VAL A 390 -12.41 27.68 -15.71
N CYS A 391 -12.00 28.48 -14.73
CA CYS A 391 -11.06 29.58 -14.95
C CYS A 391 -9.60 29.10 -14.86
N ALA A 392 -8.68 29.83 -15.48
CA ALA A 392 -7.27 29.47 -15.52
C ALA A 392 -6.61 29.44 -14.14
N LYS A 393 -6.92 30.41 -13.26
CA LYS A 393 -6.34 30.45 -11.91
C LYS A 393 -6.82 29.31 -11.01
N CYS A 394 -8.06 28.84 -11.14
CA CYS A 394 -8.56 27.69 -10.37
C CYS A 394 -7.97 26.36 -10.87
N TYR A 395 -7.67 26.26 -12.15
CA TYR A 395 -7.00 25.09 -12.70
C TYR A 395 -5.50 25.10 -12.37
N GLY A 396 -4.82 26.24 -12.56
CA GLY A 396 -3.41 26.42 -12.31
C GLY A 396 -2.53 26.17 -13.54
N ARG A 397 -1.36 25.61 -13.33
CA ARG A 397 -0.34 25.34 -14.33
C ARG A 397 -0.73 24.19 -15.25
N ASN A 398 -0.46 24.32 -16.53
CA ASN A 398 -0.37 23.19 -17.45
C ASN A 398 0.96 22.47 -17.24
N LEU A 399 0.90 21.27 -16.71
CA LEU A 399 2.10 20.50 -16.33
C LEU A 399 2.93 20.03 -17.55
N ALA A 400 2.36 20.05 -18.76
CA ALA A 400 3.10 19.70 -19.98
C ALA A 400 4.03 20.82 -20.45
N THR A 401 3.56 22.09 -20.33
CA THR A 401 4.29 23.28 -20.78
C THR A 401 4.99 24.04 -19.65
N ASN A 402 4.70 23.68 -18.39
CA ASN A 402 5.14 24.39 -17.18
C ASN A 402 4.76 25.89 -17.16
N GLN A 403 3.68 26.25 -17.83
CA GLN A 403 3.12 27.60 -17.85
C GLN A 403 1.66 27.58 -17.41
N MET A 404 1.15 28.74 -16.98
CA MET A 404 -0.27 28.87 -16.69
C MET A 404 -1.10 28.43 -17.89
N VAL A 405 -2.18 27.72 -17.61
CA VAL A 405 -3.09 27.20 -18.63
C VAL A 405 -3.70 28.35 -19.45
N GLN A 406 -3.78 28.17 -20.76
CA GLN A 406 -4.33 29.16 -21.67
C GLN A 406 -5.84 28.98 -21.81
N ARG A 407 -6.51 30.09 -22.16
CA ARG A 407 -7.93 30.07 -22.50
C ARG A 407 -8.18 29.19 -23.73
N GLY A 408 -9.21 28.34 -23.66
CA GLY A 408 -9.57 27.40 -24.72
C GLY A 408 -9.00 26.00 -24.56
N GLU A 409 -8.18 25.73 -23.54
CA GLU A 409 -7.64 24.40 -23.30
C GLU A 409 -8.70 23.45 -22.75
N VAL A 410 -8.76 22.24 -23.33
CA VAL A 410 -9.81 21.24 -23.06
C VAL A 410 -9.35 20.30 -21.92
N VAL A 411 -9.36 20.81 -20.72
CA VAL A 411 -8.82 20.11 -19.53
C VAL A 411 -9.64 18.89 -19.13
N GLY A 412 -10.94 18.90 -19.42
CA GLY A 412 -11.82 17.76 -19.08
C GLY A 412 -11.51 16.51 -19.91
N VAL A 413 -11.25 16.66 -21.21
CA VAL A 413 -10.87 15.52 -22.07
C VAL A 413 -9.49 14.99 -21.69
N ILE A 414 -8.54 15.87 -21.36
CA ILE A 414 -7.20 15.48 -20.87
C ILE A 414 -7.34 14.62 -19.60
N ALA A 415 -8.17 15.04 -18.66
CA ALA A 415 -8.43 14.29 -17.44
C ALA A 415 -9.05 12.91 -17.72
N ALA A 416 -10.09 12.86 -18.57
CA ALA A 416 -10.78 11.62 -18.92
C ALA A 416 -9.83 10.59 -19.59
N GLN A 417 -9.03 11.04 -20.54
CA GLN A 417 -8.05 10.20 -21.22
C GLN A 417 -6.95 9.72 -20.28
N SER A 418 -6.48 10.60 -19.38
CA SER A 418 -5.44 10.24 -18.40
C SER A 418 -5.93 9.24 -17.35
N ILE A 419 -7.23 9.20 -17.04
CA ILE A 419 -7.86 8.21 -16.17
C ILE A 419 -8.11 6.91 -16.93
N GLY A 420 -8.51 6.99 -18.20
CA GLY A 420 -8.88 5.83 -19.00
C GLY A 420 -7.69 5.01 -19.52
N GLU A 421 -6.58 5.66 -19.87
CA GLU A 421 -5.39 4.98 -20.40
C GLU A 421 -4.84 3.92 -19.45
N PRO A 422 -4.54 4.19 -18.17
CA PRO A 422 -4.04 3.17 -17.25
C PRO A 422 -5.08 2.07 -16.95
N GLY A 423 -6.38 2.32 -17.13
CA GLY A 423 -7.42 1.30 -17.02
C GLY A 423 -7.21 0.16 -17.99
N THR A 424 -6.90 0.46 -19.24
CA THR A 424 -6.58 -0.55 -20.26
C THR A 424 -5.28 -1.31 -19.93
N GLN A 425 -4.24 -0.61 -19.44
CA GLN A 425 -2.98 -1.25 -19.04
C GLN A 425 -3.13 -2.14 -17.80
N LEU A 426 -3.94 -1.75 -16.82
CA LEU A 426 -4.24 -2.55 -15.62
C LEU A 426 -4.91 -3.89 -15.99
N THR A 427 -5.77 -3.91 -17.00
CA THR A 427 -6.39 -5.15 -17.49
C THR A 427 -5.36 -6.10 -18.10
N LEU A 428 -4.35 -5.57 -18.80
CA LEU A 428 -3.27 -6.37 -19.39
C LEU A 428 -2.31 -6.92 -18.33
N ARG A 429 -2.06 -6.18 -17.24
CA ARG A 429 -1.15 -6.62 -16.16
C ARG A 429 -1.70 -7.78 -15.33
N THR A 430 -2.99 -7.93 -15.18
CA THR A 430 -3.61 -9.07 -14.46
C THR A 430 -3.29 -10.41 -15.10
N PHE A 431 -3.01 -10.44 -16.40
CA PHE A 431 -2.59 -11.62 -17.14
C PHE A 431 -1.24 -12.19 -16.69
N HIS A 432 -0.27 -11.33 -16.34
CA HIS A 432 1.08 -11.76 -15.94
C HIS A 432 1.15 -12.43 -14.56
N VAL A 433 0.13 -12.29 -13.74
CA VAL A 433 0.06 -12.91 -12.39
C VAL A 433 -0.46 -14.36 -12.45
N GLY A 434 -1.05 -14.78 -13.58
CA GLY A 434 -1.35 -16.18 -13.87
C GLY A 434 -2.33 -16.88 -12.91
N GLY A 435 -3.25 -16.14 -12.28
CA GLY A 435 -4.23 -16.70 -11.33
C GLY A 435 -3.67 -17.01 -9.94
N ILE A 436 -2.48 -16.52 -9.63
CA ILE A 436 -1.91 -16.60 -8.27
C ILE A 436 -2.73 -15.71 -7.34
N ALA A 437 -3.08 -16.24 -6.18
CA ALA A 437 -3.70 -15.45 -5.13
C ALA A 437 -2.66 -14.48 -4.54
N SER A 438 -2.83 -13.20 -4.83
CA SER A 438 -2.02 -12.15 -4.21
C SER A 438 -2.59 -11.80 -2.84
N ASN A 439 -2.42 -12.70 -1.86
CA ASN A 439 -2.68 -12.35 -0.47
C ASN A 439 -1.46 -11.62 0.07
N VAL A 440 -1.69 -10.46 0.64
CA VAL A 440 -0.74 -9.81 1.52
C VAL A 440 -0.79 -10.60 2.83
N ALA A 441 0.36 -10.98 3.38
CA ALA A 441 0.43 -11.60 4.70
C ALA A 441 -0.30 -10.68 5.69
N THR A 442 -1.28 -11.24 6.40
CA THR A 442 -2.06 -10.46 7.36
C THR A 442 -1.17 -10.14 8.55
N GLU A 443 -1.03 -8.87 8.87
CA GLU A 443 -0.33 -8.47 10.09
C GLU A 443 -1.17 -8.93 11.29
N ASN A 444 -0.57 -9.68 12.19
CA ASN A 444 -1.16 -10.19 13.42
C ASN A 444 -0.50 -9.61 14.67
N SER A 445 0.56 -8.83 14.49
CA SER A 445 1.34 -8.24 15.57
C SER A 445 1.92 -6.88 15.18
N ILE A 446 2.12 -6.01 16.15
CA ILE A 446 2.89 -4.78 16.01
C ILE A 446 4.22 -4.97 16.73
N THR A 447 5.31 -4.85 15.97
CA THR A 447 6.68 -4.87 16.47
C THR A 447 7.26 -3.47 16.46
N SER A 448 8.04 -3.13 17.49
CA SER A 448 8.72 -1.84 17.53
C SER A 448 9.80 -1.71 16.47
N LYS A 449 9.76 -0.62 15.69
CA LYS A 449 10.82 -0.25 14.74
C LYS A 449 11.91 0.59 15.38
N TYR A 450 11.64 1.17 16.54
CA TYR A 450 12.49 2.12 17.25
C TYR A 450 12.61 1.75 18.73
N ASP A 451 13.69 2.21 19.37
CA ASP A 451 13.82 2.15 20.82
C ASP A 451 13.09 3.37 21.42
N GLY A 452 12.31 3.17 22.49
CA GLY A 452 11.56 4.27 23.07
C GLY A 452 10.74 3.84 24.30
N VAL A 453 9.92 4.76 24.77
CA VAL A 453 8.95 4.55 25.86
C VAL A 453 7.57 4.42 25.29
N LEU A 454 6.82 3.42 25.76
CA LEU A 454 5.46 3.16 25.34
C LEU A 454 4.49 4.09 26.05
N GLU A 455 3.73 4.87 25.31
CA GLU A 455 2.57 5.62 25.80
C GLU A 455 1.31 5.11 25.13
N ILE A 456 0.27 4.85 25.90
CA ILE A 456 -1.01 4.36 25.37
C ILE A 456 -2.11 5.30 25.87
N GLU A 457 -2.80 5.93 24.92
CA GLU A 457 -3.96 6.78 25.20
C GLU A 457 -5.24 5.95 25.21
N GLU A 458 -6.21 6.35 26.03
CA GLU A 458 -7.55 5.73 26.16
C GLU A 458 -7.55 4.21 26.38
N LEU A 459 -6.53 3.68 27.06
CA LEU A 459 -6.41 2.25 27.34
C LEU A 459 -7.46 1.81 28.37
N ARG A 460 -8.30 0.85 27.96
CA ARG A 460 -9.06 -0.01 28.88
C ARG A 460 -8.62 -1.44 28.59
N ALA A 461 -8.03 -2.09 29.57
CA ALA A 461 -7.53 -3.44 29.42
C ALA A 461 -7.87 -4.29 30.66
N VAL A 462 -7.95 -5.58 30.44
CA VAL A 462 -8.20 -6.57 31.50
C VAL A 462 -6.99 -7.49 31.56
N ASP A 463 -6.47 -7.71 32.77
CA ASP A 463 -5.36 -8.64 32.98
C ASP A 463 -5.82 -10.09 32.74
N SER A 464 -5.08 -10.83 31.94
CA SER A 464 -5.32 -12.23 31.63
C SER A 464 -4.02 -13.01 31.65
N GLU A 465 -4.11 -14.33 31.83
CA GLU A 465 -2.97 -15.22 31.83
C GLU A 465 -3.27 -16.46 30.98
N GLU A 466 -2.40 -16.77 30.04
CA GLU A 466 -2.49 -17.95 29.19
C GLU A 466 -1.13 -18.66 29.14
N ASN A 467 -1.11 -19.95 29.39
CA ASN A 467 0.12 -20.78 29.39
C ASN A 467 1.27 -20.22 30.26
N GLY A 468 0.93 -19.58 31.39
CA GLY A 468 1.90 -18.99 32.32
C GLY A 468 2.49 -17.65 31.88
N LYS A 469 2.06 -17.09 30.74
CA LYS A 469 2.40 -15.72 30.30
C LYS A 469 1.29 -14.78 30.71
N LYS A 470 1.66 -13.69 31.36
CA LYS A 470 0.73 -12.59 31.72
C LYS A 470 0.71 -11.56 30.61
N PHE A 471 -0.48 -11.16 30.20
CA PHE A 471 -0.72 -10.11 29.23
C PHE A 471 -2.01 -9.37 29.57
N GLN A 472 -2.20 -8.23 28.93
CA GLN A 472 -3.44 -7.47 29.04
C GLN A 472 -4.27 -7.63 27.77
N VAL A 473 -5.57 -7.89 27.91
CA VAL A 473 -6.51 -7.91 26.77
C VAL A 473 -7.15 -6.53 26.65
N VAL A 474 -7.00 -5.91 25.50
CA VAL A 474 -7.52 -4.56 25.24
C VAL A 474 -9.01 -4.63 24.96
N VAL A 475 -9.80 -3.94 25.76
CA VAL A 475 -11.27 -3.84 25.64
C VAL A 475 -11.72 -2.44 25.20
N SER A 476 -10.79 -1.52 25.01
CA SER A 476 -11.02 -0.22 24.38
C SER A 476 -11.06 -0.36 22.86
N ARG A 477 -11.87 0.50 22.21
CA ARG A 477 -11.97 0.55 20.75
C ARG A 477 -11.21 1.73 20.12
N LEU A 478 -10.81 2.69 20.96
CA LEU A 478 -10.15 3.94 20.56
C LEU A 478 -8.72 4.05 21.10
N ALA A 479 -8.17 2.96 21.66
CA ALA A 479 -6.84 2.99 22.21
C ALA A 479 -5.79 3.21 21.11
N GLU A 480 -4.93 4.19 21.33
CA GLU A 480 -3.80 4.53 20.45
C GLU A 480 -2.48 4.25 21.19
N LEU A 481 -1.60 3.50 20.54
CA LEU A 481 -0.25 3.21 20.99
C LEU A 481 0.70 4.22 20.39
N ARG A 482 1.56 4.83 21.21
CA ARG A 482 2.61 5.74 20.79
C ARG A 482 3.96 5.29 21.35
N ILE A 483 4.98 5.31 20.54
CA ILE A 483 6.37 5.13 20.99
C ILE A 483 7.02 6.50 20.98
N VAL A 484 7.48 6.94 22.15
CA VAL A 484 8.03 8.27 22.35
C VAL A 484 9.52 8.16 22.70
N ASP A 485 10.34 9.00 22.09
CA ASP A 485 11.75 9.11 22.44
C ASP A 485 11.91 9.70 23.85
N PRO A 486 12.59 9.02 24.77
CA PRO A 486 12.74 9.47 26.15
C PRO A 486 13.47 10.82 26.29
N THR A 487 14.30 11.18 25.30
CA THR A 487 15.11 12.39 25.31
C THR A 487 14.41 13.59 24.68
N THR A 488 13.85 13.40 23.48
CA THR A 488 13.27 14.50 22.69
C THR A 488 11.77 14.65 22.88
N LYS A 489 11.10 13.65 23.46
CA LYS A 489 9.63 13.55 23.59
C LYS A 489 8.89 13.61 22.24
N ILE A 490 9.57 13.26 21.15
CA ILE A 490 8.97 13.16 19.83
C ILE A 490 8.32 11.79 19.70
N VAL A 491 7.11 11.76 19.15
CA VAL A 491 6.42 10.50 18.82
C VAL A 491 7.10 9.88 17.60
N LEU A 492 7.71 8.72 17.79
CA LEU A 492 8.42 7.98 16.75
C LEU A 492 7.51 7.05 15.96
N LEU A 493 6.46 6.55 16.58
CA LEU A 493 5.50 5.63 16.00
C LEU A 493 4.15 5.80 16.68
N ALA A 494 3.07 5.85 15.91
CA ALA A 494 1.70 5.86 16.41
C ALA A 494 0.86 4.82 15.68
N HIS A 495 0.12 3.97 16.41
CA HIS A 495 -0.77 2.96 15.86
C HIS A 495 -2.03 2.79 16.70
N ASN A 496 -3.16 2.59 16.03
CA ASN A 496 -4.40 2.21 16.69
C ASN A 496 -4.34 0.74 17.14
N ILE A 497 -4.80 0.47 18.37
CA ILE A 497 -4.84 -0.87 18.94
C ILE A 497 -6.18 -1.53 18.61
N PRO A 498 -6.21 -2.68 17.91
CA PRO A 498 -7.44 -3.40 17.65
C PRO A 498 -8.07 -3.93 18.95
N TYR A 499 -9.41 -3.89 19.05
CA TYR A 499 -10.15 -4.50 20.15
C TYR A 499 -9.89 -6.00 20.25
N GLY A 500 -9.71 -6.50 21.47
CA GLY A 500 -9.41 -7.92 21.74
C GLY A 500 -7.93 -8.29 21.58
N SER A 501 -7.05 -7.33 21.31
CA SER A 501 -5.61 -7.57 21.18
C SER A 501 -4.97 -7.93 22.52
N LYS A 502 -3.93 -8.78 22.47
CA LYS A 502 -3.07 -9.11 23.60
C LYS A 502 -1.93 -8.10 23.66
N LEU A 503 -1.83 -7.36 24.73
CA LEU A 503 -0.79 -6.37 25.00
C LEU A 503 0.22 -6.96 25.99
N PHE A 504 1.50 -7.01 25.62
CA PHE A 504 2.57 -7.63 26.41
C PHE A 504 3.34 -6.64 27.29
N PHE A 505 3.24 -5.36 27.02
CA PHE A 505 3.91 -4.30 27.78
C PHE A 505 2.89 -3.37 28.43
N LYS A 506 3.28 -2.70 29.50
CA LYS A 506 2.44 -1.72 30.20
C LYS A 506 2.76 -0.32 29.72
N ASN A 507 1.80 0.58 29.91
CA ASN A 507 2.00 2.01 29.68
C ASN A 507 3.19 2.54 30.52
N GLY A 508 4.17 3.15 29.88
CA GLY A 508 5.41 3.65 30.47
C GLY A 508 6.61 2.69 30.40
N ASP A 509 6.46 1.47 29.87
CA ASP A 509 7.56 0.53 29.74
C ASP A 509 8.53 0.97 28.61
N THR A 510 9.81 0.66 28.78
CA THR A 510 10.83 0.87 27.77
C THR A 510 10.85 -0.29 26.79
N ILE A 511 10.72 0.01 25.50
CA ILE A 511 10.68 -0.96 24.40
C ILE A 511 11.95 -0.85 23.57
N LYS A 512 12.43 -1.99 23.10
CA LYS A 512 13.56 -2.09 22.17
C LYS A 512 13.06 -2.42 20.76
N LYS A 513 13.85 -2.04 19.77
CA LYS A 513 13.62 -2.41 18.39
C LYS A 513 13.53 -3.92 18.21
N GLY A 514 12.41 -4.39 17.64
CA GLY A 514 12.12 -5.82 17.41
C GLY A 514 11.24 -6.47 18.47
N ASP A 515 10.89 -5.78 19.57
CA ASP A 515 9.96 -6.30 20.56
C ASP A 515 8.55 -6.33 20.01
N VAL A 516 7.83 -7.43 20.21
CA VAL A 516 6.41 -7.55 19.87
C VAL A 516 5.60 -6.92 20.99
N ILE A 517 4.89 -5.83 20.66
CA ILE A 517 4.14 -5.04 21.64
C ILE A 517 2.72 -5.58 21.78
N ILE A 518 2.07 -5.84 20.64
CA ILE A 518 0.67 -6.26 20.55
C ILE A 518 0.56 -7.43 19.60
N GLU A 519 -0.37 -8.35 19.92
CA GLU A 519 -0.76 -9.46 19.04
C GLU A 519 -2.29 -9.57 19.01
N TRP A 520 -2.87 -9.82 17.84
CA TRP A 520 -4.31 -10.01 17.67
C TRP A 520 -4.62 -11.12 16.66
N ASP A 521 -5.87 -11.63 16.70
CA ASP A 521 -6.38 -12.54 15.69
C ASP A 521 -6.88 -11.75 14.47
N PRO A 522 -6.23 -11.83 13.31
CA PRO A 522 -6.65 -11.12 12.11
C PRO A 522 -7.90 -11.74 11.46
N PHE A 523 -8.18 -13.04 11.74
CA PHE A 523 -9.23 -13.81 11.08
C PHE A 523 -10.59 -13.68 11.75
N ASN A 524 -10.60 -13.43 13.05
CA ASN A 524 -11.82 -13.29 13.83
C ASN A 524 -11.89 -11.92 14.51
N ALA A 525 -13.07 -11.30 14.47
CA ALA A 525 -13.40 -10.27 15.43
C ALA A 525 -13.94 -10.96 16.68
N VAL A 526 -13.39 -10.66 17.83
CA VAL A 526 -13.78 -11.29 19.09
C VAL A 526 -14.70 -10.40 19.92
N ILE A 527 -15.59 -10.99 20.71
CA ILE A 527 -16.26 -10.32 21.83
C ILE A 527 -15.70 -10.91 23.10
N VAL A 528 -15.02 -10.09 23.91
CA VAL A 528 -14.32 -10.50 25.11
C VAL A 528 -15.10 -10.07 26.34
N SER A 529 -15.11 -10.90 27.39
CA SER A 529 -15.74 -10.53 28.65
C SER A 529 -14.90 -9.50 29.41
N GLU A 530 -15.52 -8.39 29.78
CA GLU A 530 -14.86 -7.36 30.61
C GLU A 530 -14.90 -7.70 32.11
N VAL A 531 -15.81 -8.61 32.52
CA VAL A 531 -16.05 -8.98 33.92
C VAL A 531 -16.08 -10.50 34.06
N SER A 532 -15.76 -10.97 35.24
CA SER A 532 -15.88 -12.41 35.58
C SER A 532 -17.27 -12.71 36.11
N GLY A 533 -17.86 -13.82 35.70
CA GLY A 533 -19.19 -14.23 36.14
C GLY A 533 -19.71 -15.44 35.37
N LYS A 534 -20.99 -15.73 35.53
CA LYS A 534 -21.68 -16.80 34.83
C LYS A 534 -22.35 -16.25 33.59
N ILE A 535 -22.24 -16.96 32.45
CA ILE A 535 -22.89 -16.55 31.19
C ILE A 535 -24.33 -17.04 31.15
N GLU A 536 -25.26 -16.16 30.76
CA GLU A 536 -26.66 -16.47 30.44
C GLU A 536 -27.02 -15.86 29.10
N PHE A 537 -27.80 -16.56 28.28
CA PHE A 537 -28.20 -16.09 26.97
C PHE A 537 -29.65 -15.65 26.95
N GLU A 538 -29.92 -14.47 26.40
CA GLU A 538 -31.26 -13.97 26.15
C GLU A 538 -31.65 -14.15 24.68
N SER A 539 -32.87 -14.64 24.44
CA SER A 539 -33.45 -14.83 23.09
C SER A 539 -32.64 -15.75 22.17
N LEU A 540 -31.84 -16.69 22.72
CA LEU A 540 -31.11 -17.68 21.95
C LEU A 540 -31.99 -18.92 21.76
N VAL A 541 -32.65 -19.05 20.59
CA VAL A 541 -33.59 -20.14 20.27
C VAL A 541 -33.09 -20.88 19.01
N GLU A 542 -32.96 -22.22 19.12
CA GLU A 542 -32.49 -23.08 18.04
C GLU A 542 -33.42 -23.00 16.82
N ASN A 543 -32.85 -22.94 15.60
CA ASN A 543 -33.52 -22.77 14.32
C ASN A 543 -34.32 -21.46 14.15
N VAL A 544 -34.25 -20.53 15.10
CA VAL A 544 -34.88 -19.21 15.02
C VAL A 544 -33.86 -18.09 15.06
N THR A 545 -32.97 -18.09 16.05
CA THR A 545 -31.93 -17.08 16.23
C THR A 545 -30.53 -17.64 16.06
N TYR A 546 -30.35 -18.95 16.28
CA TYR A 546 -29.10 -19.63 15.96
C TYR A 546 -29.36 -21.01 15.31
N ASN A 547 -28.38 -21.48 14.56
CA ASN A 547 -28.35 -22.80 13.99
C ASN A 547 -27.15 -23.57 14.56
N VAL A 548 -27.29 -24.89 14.71
CA VAL A 548 -26.17 -25.76 15.10
C VAL A 548 -25.60 -26.39 13.84
N GLU A 549 -24.40 -25.99 13.48
CA GLU A 549 -23.63 -26.67 12.44
C GLU A 549 -22.71 -27.70 13.10
N SER A 550 -22.76 -28.93 12.63
CA SER A 550 -21.90 -30.01 13.11
C SER A 550 -20.86 -30.29 12.04
N ASP A 551 -19.59 -30.21 12.42
CA ASP A 551 -18.49 -30.60 11.56
C ASP A 551 -18.48 -32.14 11.44
N GLU A 552 -18.62 -32.66 10.21
CA GLU A 552 -18.67 -34.09 9.94
C GLU A 552 -17.37 -34.83 10.32
N THR A 553 -16.25 -34.13 10.35
CA THR A 553 -14.93 -34.72 10.58
C THR A 553 -14.58 -34.80 12.07
N THR A 554 -14.83 -33.71 12.80
CA THR A 554 -14.46 -33.61 14.24
C THR A 554 -15.64 -33.89 15.17
N GLY A 555 -16.89 -33.86 14.66
CA GLY A 555 -18.10 -33.93 15.47
C GLY A 555 -18.35 -32.70 16.33
N LEU A 556 -17.56 -31.65 16.16
CA LEU A 556 -17.71 -30.38 16.87
C LEU A 556 -19.03 -29.71 16.46
N LYS A 557 -19.80 -29.26 17.43
CA LYS A 557 -21.04 -28.53 17.21
C LYS A 557 -20.79 -27.05 17.41
N GLU A 558 -21.00 -26.27 16.37
CA GLU A 558 -20.88 -24.82 16.41
C GLU A 558 -22.26 -24.16 16.44
N LYS A 559 -22.47 -23.20 17.34
CA LYS A 559 -23.68 -22.39 17.41
C LYS A 559 -23.47 -21.09 16.65
N ILE A 560 -24.09 -20.97 15.48
CA ILE A 560 -23.95 -19.80 14.60
C ILE A 560 -25.23 -18.97 14.66
N ILE A 561 -25.10 -17.68 14.93
CA ILE A 561 -26.20 -16.73 14.95
C ILE A 561 -26.71 -16.49 13.53
N ILE A 562 -28.00 -16.77 13.29
CA ILE A 562 -28.68 -16.57 12.00
C ILE A 562 -29.64 -15.39 12.05
N GLU A 563 -30.03 -14.89 10.89
CA GLU A 563 -31.04 -13.84 10.80
C GLU A 563 -32.40 -14.37 11.28
N SER A 564 -32.88 -13.80 12.39
CA SER A 564 -34.20 -14.18 12.90
C SER A 564 -35.32 -13.63 12.02
N LYS A 565 -36.28 -14.49 11.65
CA LYS A 565 -37.52 -14.06 11.00
C LYS A 565 -38.36 -13.15 11.91
N ASP A 566 -38.22 -13.33 13.22
CA ASP A 566 -38.87 -12.51 14.22
C ASP A 566 -37.91 -11.40 14.70
N LYS A 567 -38.10 -10.21 14.15
CA LYS A 567 -37.25 -9.02 14.43
C LYS A 567 -37.35 -8.50 15.87
N THR A 568 -38.24 -9.06 16.70
CA THR A 568 -38.36 -8.72 18.11
C THR A 568 -37.36 -9.47 18.99
N LYS A 569 -36.80 -10.57 18.50
CA LYS A 569 -35.82 -11.40 19.21
C LYS A 569 -34.40 -11.03 18.76
N ALA A 570 -33.72 -10.27 19.59
CA ALA A 570 -32.30 -9.94 19.43
C ALA A 570 -31.48 -10.80 20.39
N PRO A 571 -30.63 -11.75 19.90
CA PRO A 571 -29.82 -12.57 20.77
C PRO A 571 -28.76 -11.74 21.50
N ALA A 572 -28.63 -11.95 22.82
CA ALA A 572 -27.66 -11.29 23.66
C ALA A 572 -27.05 -12.26 24.68
N ALA A 573 -25.82 -12.01 25.09
CA ALA A 573 -25.15 -12.71 26.17
C ALA A 573 -25.01 -11.78 27.39
N HIS A 574 -25.45 -12.25 28.54
CA HIS A 574 -25.37 -11.55 29.82
C HIS A 574 -24.34 -12.24 30.72
N ILE A 575 -23.55 -11.45 31.41
CA ILE A 575 -22.72 -11.98 32.51
C ILE A 575 -23.41 -11.62 33.80
N VAL A 576 -23.68 -12.65 34.61
CA VAL A 576 -24.36 -12.53 35.91
C VAL A 576 -23.41 -12.88 37.06
N ASP A 577 -23.60 -12.21 38.19
CA ASP A 577 -22.88 -12.48 39.44
C ASP A 577 -23.47 -13.74 40.12
N GLU A 578 -22.82 -14.26 41.17
CA GLU A 578 -23.30 -15.36 42.02
C GLU A 578 -24.69 -15.11 42.64
N ASN A 579 -25.08 -13.83 42.74
CA ASN A 579 -26.37 -13.40 43.25
C ASN A 579 -27.46 -13.24 42.18
N GLY A 580 -27.14 -13.54 40.88
CA GLY A 580 -28.09 -13.39 39.77
C GLY A 580 -28.27 -11.94 39.26
N ASN A 581 -27.40 -11.00 39.65
CA ASN A 581 -27.44 -9.63 39.13
C ASN A 581 -26.71 -9.54 37.77
N TYR A 582 -27.32 -8.81 36.83
CA TYR A 582 -26.69 -8.55 35.53
C TYR A 582 -25.53 -7.56 35.66
N LEU A 583 -24.32 -8.03 35.35
CA LEU A 583 -23.10 -7.22 35.39
C LEU A 583 -22.83 -6.51 34.04
N LYS A 584 -22.96 -7.23 32.94
CA LYS A 584 -22.70 -6.69 31.60
C LYS A 584 -23.55 -7.42 30.55
N ASN A 585 -23.91 -6.69 29.48
CA ASN A 585 -24.68 -7.24 28.35
C ASN A 585 -23.87 -7.10 27.05
N TYR A 586 -23.81 -8.15 26.27
CA TYR A 586 -23.16 -8.21 24.97
C TYR A 586 -24.17 -8.64 23.90
N SER A 587 -24.40 -7.79 22.90
CA SER A 587 -25.22 -8.10 21.74
C SER A 587 -24.50 -9.06 20.82
N LEU A 588 -25.18 -10.10 20.34
CA LEU A 588 -24.64 -11.12 19.43
C LEU A 588 -24.99 -10.76 17.98
N PRO A 589 -24.00 -10.38 17.14
CA PRO A 589 -24.24 -10.03 15.75
C PRO A 589 -24.47 -11.28 14.88
N LEU A 590 -25.04 -11.07 13.68
CA LEU A 590 -25.23 -12.12 12.68
C LEU A 590 -23.90 -12.75 12.25
N GLY A 591 -23.90 -14.09 12.09
CA GLY A 591 -22.71 -14.85 11.72
C GLY A 591 -21.71 -15.05 12.86
N ALA A 592 -22.07 -14.66 14.08
CA ALA A 592 -21.23 -14.86 15.24
C ALA A 592 -21.26 -16.33 15.70
N HIS A 593 -20.10 -16.89 16.00
CA HIS A 593 -19.93 -18.23 16.57
C HIS A 593 -19.82 -18.14 18.08
N VAL A 594 -20.75 -18.74 18.77
CA VAL A 594 -20.79 -18.74 20.24
C VAL A 594 -19.85 -19.83 20.76
N VAL A 595 -18.83 -19.42 21.54
CA VAL A 595 -17.77 -20.31 22.03
C VAL A 595 -18.13 -20.96 23.37
N LYS A 596 -18.94 -20.30 24.20
CA LYS A 596 -19.29 -20.73 25.56
C LYS A 596 -20.70 -21.28 25.60
N ASP A 597 -20.95 -22.22 26.49
CA ASP A 597 -22.28 -22.75 26.75
C ASP A 597 -22.99 -21.98 27.86
N GLU A 598 -24.33 -22.10 27.89
CA GLU A 598 -25.15 -21.46 28.90
C GLU A 598 -24.81 -22.01 30.29
N GLY A 599 -24.49 -21.13 31.19
CA GLY A 599 -24.13 -21.47 32.56
C GLY A 599 -22.63 -21.59 32.82
N ASP A 600 -21.77 -21.46 31.84
CA ASP A 600 -20.32 -21.50 32.00
C ASP A 600 -19.81 -20.32 32.86
N MET A 601 -18.79 -20.60 33.66
CA MET A 601 -18.06 -19.54 34.37
C MET A 601 -17.00 -18.94 33.46
N VAL A 602 -17.08 -17.65 33.27
CA VAL A 602 -16.20 -16.87 32.38
C VAL A 602 -15.33 -15.94 33.22
N LYS A 603 -14.05 -15.91 32.93
CA LYS A 603 -13.10 -14.95 33.53
C LYS A 603 -13.04 -13.68 32.66
N ALA A 604 -12.70 -12.57 33.31
CA ALA A 604 -12.41 -11.34 32.58
C ALA A 604 -11.23 -11.55 31.60
N GLY A 605 -11.39 -11.08 30.36
CA GLY A 605 -10.42 -11.31 29.28
C GLY A 605 -10.68 -12.57 28.43
N GLU A 606 -11.65 -13.43 28.77
CA GLU A 606 -11.98 -14.60 27.95
C GLU A 606 -12.90 -14.24 26.76
N VAL A 607 -12.70 -14.95 25.65
CA VAL A 607 -13.50 -14.78 24.42
C VAL A 607 -14.86 -15.47 24.60
N LEU A 608 -15.93 -14.71 24.45
CA LEU A 608 -17.31 -15.21 24.48
C LEU A 608 -17.79 -15.66 23.11
N VAL A 609 -17.47 -14.87 22.11
CA VAL A 609 -17.96 -15.03 20.75
C VAL A 609 -16.84 -14.69 19.76
N LYS A 610 -16.75 -15.49 18.71
CA LYS A 610 -15.90 -15.24 17.56
C LYS A 610 -16.76 -14.89 16.36
N ILE A 611 -16.41 -13.82 15.67
CA ILE A 611 -17.07 -13.38 14.44
C ILE A 611 -16.07 -13.56 13.30
N PRO A 612 -16.19 -14.60 12.47
CA PRO A 612 -15.27 -14.84 11.38
C PRO A 612 -15.27 -13.63 10.42
N ARG A 613 -14.11 -13.03 10.24
CA ARG A 613 -13.93 -12.06 9.16
C ARG A 613 -13.84 -12.84 7.86
N ALA A 614 -14.51 -12.40 6.83
CA ALA A 614 -14.44 -13.03 5.51
C ALA A 614 -13.07 -12.70 4.83
N VAL A 615 -11.97 -13.16 5.42
CA VAL A 615 -10.60 -12.93 4.92
C VAL A 615 -10.36 -13.64 3.59
N SER A 616 -11.11 -14.72 3.32
CA SER A 616 -11.02 -15.47 2.07
C SER A 616 -11.68 -14.77 0.87
N LYS A 617 -12.50 -13.76 1.10
CA LYS A 617 -12.97 -12.86 0.05
C LYS A 617 -11.87 -11.83 -0.13
N ALA A 618 -11.15 -11.91 -1.23
CA ALA A 618 -10.11 -10.97 -1.61
C ALA A 618 -10.59 -9.51 -1.41
N GLY A 619 -10.20 -8.93 -0.27
CA GLY A 619 -10.52 -7.57 0.14
C GLY A 619 -12.02 -7.29 0.33
N ASP A 620 -12.37 -6.79 1.50
CA ASP A 620 -13.72 -6.24 1.78
C ASP A 620 -14.08 -5.09 0.82
N ILE A 621 -13.07 -4.55 0.14
CA ILE A 621 -13.17 -3.49 -0.85
C ILE A 621 -12.78 -4.07 -2.21
N THR A 622 -13.72 -4.11 -3.14
CA THR A 622 -13.43 -4.40 -4.54
C THR A 622 -12.37 -3.43 -5.05
N GLY A 623 -11.24 -3.96 -5.51
CA GLY A 623 -10.15 -3.17 -6.09
C GLY A 623 -10.19 -3.16 -7.62
N GLY A 624 -9.28 -2.39 -8.24
CA GLY A 624 -9.11 -2.33 -9.68
C GLY A 624 -10.23 -1.61 -10.42
N LEU A 625 -10.47 -1.99 -11.68
CA LEU A 625 -11.43 -1.34 -12.58
C LEU A 625 -12.88 -1.30 -12.05
N PRO A 626 -13.43 -2.37 -11.43
CA PRO A 626 -14.78 -2.33 -10.86
C PRO A 626 -14.95 -1.22 -9.81
N ARG A 627 -13.96 -1.05 -8.92
CA ARG A 627 -14.00 0.01 -7.90
C ARG A 627 -13.89 1.41 -8.48
N VAL A 628 -13.03 1.60 -9.47
CA VAL A 628 -12.91 2.87 -10.20
C VAL A 628 -14.25 3.24 -10.85
N THR A 629 -14.89 2.28 -11.51
CA THR A 629 -16.20 2.47 -12.14
C THR A 629 -17.28 2.81 -11.11
N GLU A 630 -17.33 2.10 -9.99
CA GLU A 630 -18.29 2.35 -8.90
C GLU A 630 -18.15 3.77 -8.33
N LEU A 631 -16.92 4.25 -8.12
CA LEU A 631 -16.65 5.60 -7.63
C LEU A 631 -17.06 6.69 -8.62
N PHE A 632 -16.73 6.53 -9.91
CA PHE A 632 -17.11 7.50 -10.93
C PHE A 632 -18.61 7.52 -11.24
N GLU A 633 -19.29 6.39 -11.08
CA GLU A 633 -20.75 6.32 -11.24
C GLU A 633 -21.51 6.70 -9.98
N ALA A 634 -20.81 6.96 -8.86
CA ALA A 634 -21.41 7.25 -7.55
C ALA A 634 -22.44 6.19 -7.12
N ARG A 635 -22.15 4.91 -7.37
CA ARG A 635 -23.02 3.80 -6.98
C ARG A 635 -23.02 3.65 -5.46
N ASN A 636 -24.18 3.37 -4.91
CA ASN A 636 -24.28 3.02 -3.50
C ASN A 636 -23.57 1.68 -3.25
N PRO A 637 -22.72 1.58 -2.22
CA PRO A 637 -22.09 0.33 -1.87
C PRO A 637 -23.13 -0.69 -1.40
N SER A 638 -22.84 -1.98 -1.57
CA SER A 638 -23.72 -3.08 -1.16
C SER A 638 -23.96 -3.11 0.36
N ASN A 639 -22.99 -2.67 1.14
CA ASN A 639 -23.06 -2.60 2.59
C ASN A 639 -22.60 -1.21 3.09
N PRO A 640 -23.47 -0.18 2.99
CA PRO A 640 -23.10 1.19 3.32
C PRO A 640 -22.91 1.39 4.83
N ALA A 641 -21.89 2.16 5.21
CA ALA A 641 -21.77 2.68 6.57
C ALA A 641 -22.78 3.82 6.80
N VAL A 642 -23.27 3.96 8.01
CA VAL A 642 -24.05 5.13 8.43
C VAL A 642 -23.07 6.17 8.97
N VAL A 643 -23.05 7.35 8.37
CA VAL A 643 -22.12 8.43 8.70
C VAL A 643 -22.91 9.63 9.21
N SER A 644 -22.40 10.32 10.24
CA SER A 644 -23.01 11.57 10.70
C SER A 644 -22.78 12.69 9.69
N GLU A 645 -23.84 13.46 9.39
CA GLU A 645 -23.77 14.63 8.51
C GLU A 645 -23.48 15.92 9.29
N ILE A 646 -23.56 15.87 10.62
CA ILE A 646 -23.31 17.03 11.49
C ILE A 646 -22.36 16.64 12.62
N ASP A 647 -21.60 17.62 13.10
CA ASP A 647 -20.78 17.49 14.29
C ASP A 647 -21.62 17.68 15.55
N GLY A 648 -21.46 16.81 16.54
CA GLY A 648 -22.25 16.93 17.76
C GLY A 648 -22.11 15.75 18.71
N GLU A 649 -22.88 15.80 19.80
CA GLU A 649 -22.96 14.75 20.82
C GLU A 649 -23.89 13.63 20.37
N VAL A 650 -23.43 12.37 20.52
CA VAL A 650 -24.20 11.19 20.15
C VAL A 650 -25.06 10.70 21.28
N GLY A 651 -26.35 10.61 21.04
CA GLY A 651 -27.35 10.07 21.98
C GLY A 651 -27.96 8.77 21.45
N PHE A 652 -28.19 7.82 22.35
CA PHE A 652 -28.82 6.54 22.03
C PHE A 652 -30.30 6.57 22.35
N GLY A 653 -31.13 6.38 21.33
CA GLY A 653 -32.59 6.34 21.47
C GLY A 653 -33.15 4.92 21.59
N LYS A 654 -34.48 4.81 21.43
CA LYS A 654 -35.24 3.55 21.56
C LYS A 654 -35.00 2.64 20.37
N ILE A 655 -35.06 1.33 20.64
CA ILE A 655 -35.02 0.29 19.59
C ILE A 655 -36.44 0.20 18.98
N LYS A 656 -36.51 0.36 17.64
CA LYS A 656 -37.75 0.25 16.87
C LYS A 656 -37.53 -0.74 15.72
N ARG A 657 -38.32 -1.83 15.70
CA ARG A 657 -38.33 -2.84 14.62
C ARG A 657 -36.91 -3.35 14.24
N GLY A 658 -36.07 -3.69 15.24
CA GLY A 658 -34.72 -4.20 15.01
C GLY A 658 -33.66 -3.15 14.65
N ASN A 659 -34.03 -1.86 14.63
CA ASN A 659 -33.11 -0.75 14.44
C ASN A 659 -33.02 0.09 15.73
N ARG A 660 -31.82 0.54 16.08
CA ARG A 660 -31.59 1.50 17.15
C ARG A 660 -31.62 2.91 16.57
N GLU A 661 -32.37 3.80 17.19
CA GLU A 661 -32.36 5.23 16.88
C GLU A 661 -31.11 5.84 17.52
N ILE A 662 -30.29 6.51 16.72
CA ILE A 662 -29.12 7.27 17.15
C ILE A 662 -29.39 8.73 16.83
N THR A 663 -29.20 9.60 17.79
CA THR A 663 -29.37 11.04 17.62
C THR A 663 -28.03 11.72 17.73
N VAL A 664 -27.74 12.64 16.82
CA VAL A 664 -26.56 13.51 16.89
C VAL A 664 -27.07 14.93 17.12
N THR A 665 -26.67 15.54 18.23
CA THR A 665 -27.08 16.89 18.61
C THR A 665 -25.90 17.84 18.43
N SER A 666 -26.05 18.80 17.52
CA SER A 666 -25.05 19.84 17.29
C SER A 666 -25.02 20.84 18.46
N LYS A 667 -23.87 21.54 18.62
CA LYS A 667 -23.72 22.67 19.56
C LYS A 667 -24.73 23.80 19.32
N LEU A 668 -25.31 23.90 18.13
CA LEU A 668 -26.34 24.85 17.75
C LEU A 668 -27.77 24.38 18.05
N GLY A 669 -27.96 23.18 18.61
CA GLY A 669 -29.26 22.58 18.93
C GLY A 669 -29.95 21.84 17.77
N GLU A 670 -29.30 21.68 16.63
CA GLU A 670 -29.80 20.84 15.53
C GLU A 670 -29.67 19.36 15.90
N VAL A 671 -30.75 18.57 15.74
CA VAL A 671 -30.80 17.15 16.06
C VAL A 671 -31.06 16.35 14.78
N LYS A 672 -30.12 15.51 14.36
CA LYS A 672 -30.34 14.51 13.31
C LYS A 672 -30.49 13.12 13.89
N LYS A 673 -31.41 12.35 13.30
CA LYS A 673 -31.76 10.99 13.75
C LYS A 673 -31.36 9.98 12.69
N TYR A 674 -30.65 8.94 13.10
CA TYR A 674 -30.20 7.85 12.25
C TYR A 674 -30.77 6.53 12.78
N MET A 675 -31.29 5.70 11.89
CA MET A 675 -31.79 4.36 12.23
C MET A 675 -30.75 3.32 11.84
N VAL A 676 -30.08 2.74 12.82
CA VAL A 676 -29.00 1.78 12.60
C VAL A 676 -29.47 0.38 13.00
N PRO A 677 -29.35 -0.65 12.12
CA PRO A 677 -29.66 -2.03 12.47
C PRO A 677 -28.84 -2.51 13.66
N LEU A 678 -29.45 -3.29 14.56
CA LEU A 678 -28.75 -3.86 15.73
C LEU A 678 -27.60 -4.78 15.36
N SER A 679 -27.60 -5.32 14.14
CA SER A 679 -26.52 -6.15 13.59
C SER A 679 -25.24 -5.35 13.24
N LYS A 680 -25.32 -4.02 13.21
CA LYS A 680 -24.16 -3.16 12.91
C LYS A 680 -23.43 -2.78 14.19
N GLN A 681 -22.09 -2.78 14.09
CA GLN A 681 -21.22 -2.34 15.16
C GLN A 681 -21.14 -0.80 15.15
N LEU A 682 -21.27 -0.20 16.33
CA LEU A 682 -21.14 1.25 16.50
C LEU A 682 -19.68 1.59 16.82
N LEU A 683 -19.11 2.50 16.04
CA LEU A 683 -17.79 3.11 16.28
C LEU A 683 -18.03 4.56 16.71
N VAL A 684 -18.30 4.76 18.01
CA VAL A 684 -18.52 6.08 18.63
C VAL A 684 -17.82 6.09 19.98
#